data_ed7f7fc21527e7d65dc18f614db99ea9
#
_entry.id   ed7f7fc21527e7d65dc18f614db99ea9
#
_cell.length_a   1.000
_cell.length_b   1.000
_cell.length_c   1.000
_cell.angle_alpha   90.00
_cell.angle_beta   90.00
_cell.angle_gamma   90.00
#
_symmetry.space_group_name_H-M   'P 1'
#
loop_
_entity.id
_entity.type
_entity.pdbx_description
1 polymer ?
#
loop_
_entity_poly.entity_id
_entity_poly.type
_entity_poly.pdbx_seq_one_letter_code
_entity_poly.pdbx_strand_id
1 'polypeptide(L)'
;MKYKILIPLFVGAALLFSAMHPIEPAKKFKTISKAELRDKIAGAWIGQMIGNIYGLPHENKYVNAPGPEAWPYGYTKNLDKLKTYNGAFSDDDTDVEYMYLLNMEKYGYEPTYENMREAWMYHIRDRVWLANRATLGLMHFGYTPPFSGSKEINPHWFQIDPQLINEIWAYTAPGMVQYAAEKSEWAARITSDSWGTEPTIHYGAMYAAAFFEKDIRKLIDIGIKELPEDGRYAQTIRDMITLHKKYPNKWQDAWKEMADKYYVNEPDLTKTIWNANLNGACGILAMLYGNGDFQRTLDLSCAMGFDADNQAATVAGILGVMYGFKALPKDLYLPIEGWSKPFNDTYINITRYELPDASIEDIIDRTVDMSIKLIEGKGGKVFGKEGDEKVTINTEATFNVPIEFYIGPAAAMEVNKKVDFDFYSDANQNYSWTLIGGELPKGTIFKGGKLTGTPQVPGKYKITIQLDNGKKFLKKDFELLVRNTNLAGTATKVLANVSSLNRAVLDSCWTTFGNSMYADTPEIIRDGKLNGANSVFYSLAAKAKIPKVDYYGYEWSYDQDIDMIVFNTGGMEEFGGWFTSLNVQYKNEEGKWVPAENTKINPSLPETNIVFFQPHFAEYVISFKPIKTKAIRIIGDAMIQDHWNKYTKNVSGFTSIAELGVYKSN
;
A
#
# COMPACT_ATOMS: atom_id res chain seq x y z
N MET A 1 97.91 18.07 21.47
CA MET A 1 96.73 17.17 21.53
C MET A 1 95.66 17.68 20.60
N LYS A 2 95.48 16.99 19.50
CA LYS A 2 94.47 17.43 18.48
C LYS A 2 93.24 16.56 18.61
N TYR A 3 92.08 17.13 18.98
CA TYR A 3 90.81 16.39 18.96
C TYR A 3 90.18 16.57 17.58
N LYS A 4 89.90 15.44 16.88
CA LYS A 4 89.13 15.38 15.69
C LYS A 4 87.63 15.28 16.06
N ILE A 5 86.84 16.21 15.59
CA ILE A 5 85.39 16.16 15.68
C ILE A 5 84.87 15.42 14.46
N LEU A 6 84.22 14.27 14.68
CA LEU A 6 83.40 13.56 13.65
C LEU A 6 82.00 14.11 13.65
N ILE A 7 81.56 14.58 12.47
CA ILE A 7 80.17 14.96 12.22
C ILE A 7 79.47 13.74 11.59
N PRO A 8 78.38 13.20 12.14
CA PRO A 8 77.61 12.20 11.42
C PRO A 8 76.67 12.83 10.38
N LEU A 9 76.79 12.36 9.17
CA LEU A 9 75.85 12.66 8.09
C LEU A 9 74.55 11.92 8.32
N PHE A 10 73.46 12.65 8.60
CA PHE A 10 72.10 12.09 8.57
C PHE A 10 71.59 12.10 7.12
N VAL A 11 71.50 10.94 6.52
CA VAL A 11 70.79 10.70 5.27
C VAL A 11 69.30 10.54 5.61
N GLY A 12 68.52 11.57 5.37
CA GLY A 12 67.04 11.49 5.49
C GLY A 12 66.44 10.70 4.37
N ALA A 13 65.98 9.50 4.67
CA ALA A 13 65.11 8.74 3.77
C ALA A 13 63.72 9.32 3.85
N ALA A 14 63.31 10.11 2.86
CA ALA A 14 61.94 10.54 2.66
C ALA A 14 61.10 9.32 2.20
N LEU A 15 60.36 8.76 3.11
CA LEU A 15 59.32 7.79 2.83
C LEU A 15 58.15 8.51 2.14
N LEU A 16 58.08 8.38 0.82
CA LEU A 16 56.87 8.71 0.00
C LEU A 16 55.77 7.72 0.42
N PHE A 17 54.89 8.13 1.35
CA PHE A 17 53.60 7.51 1.54
C PHE A 17 52.75 7.91 0.30
N SER A 18 52.77 7.10 -0.75
CA SER A 18 51.69 7.13 -1.72
C SER A 18 50.42 6.64 -1.03
N ALA A 19 49.46 7.56 -0.82
CA ALA A 19 48.13 7.21 -0.40
C ALA A 19 47.57 6.24 -1.45
N MET A 20 47.57 4.95 -1.12
CA MET A 20 46.76 3.98 -1.85
C MET A 20 45.32 4.37 -1.66
N HIS A 21 44.72 5.02 -2.66
CA HIS A 21 43.28 5.09 -2.75
C HIS A 21 42.80 3.64 -2.82
N PRO A 22 41.78 3.25 -2.04
CA PRO A 22 41.18 1.94 -2.20
C PRO A 22 40.78 1.81 -3.66
N ILE A 23 41.27 0.80 -4.37
CA ILE A 23 40.82 0.47 -5.71
C ILE A 23 39.38 0.04 -5.55
N GLU A 24 38.42 0.90 -5.95
CA GLU A 24 37.03 0.49 -6.04
C GLU A 24 36.98 -0.77 -6.91
N PRO A 25 36.28 -1.83 -6.48
CA PRO A 25 36.13 -3.03 -7.30
C PRO A 25 35.53 -2.61 -8.66
N ALA A 26 36.07 -3.17 -9.74
CA ALA A 26 35.61 -2.85 -11.09
C ALA A 26 34.12 -3.17 -11.21
N LYS A 27 33.31 -2.13 -11.41
CA LYS A 27 31.84 -2.26 -11.56
C LYS A 27 31.54 -3.25 -12.68
N LYS A 28 30.65 -4.20 -12.41
CA LYS A 28 30.17 -5.11 -13.45
C LYS A 28 29.16 -4.40 -14.33
N PHE A 29 29.42 -4.37 -15.62
CA PHE A 29 28.52 -3.78 -16.61
C PHE A 29 27.98 -4.84 -17.55
N LYS A 30 26.70 -4.74 -17.88
CA LYS A 30 26.09 -5.42 -19.02
C LYS A 30 25.69 -4.39 -20.07
N THR A 31 25.59 -4.81 -21.32
CA THR A 31 25.23 -3.94 -22.45
C THR A 31 24.04 -4.55 -23.19
N ILE A 32 23.06 -3.72 -23.52
CA ILE A 32 21.89 -4.06 -24.32
C ILE A 32 21.70 -2.98 -25.39
N SER A 33 21.13 -3.29 -26.53
CA SER A 33 20.71 -2.24 -27.47
C SER A 33 19.47 -1.51 -26.94
N LYS A 34 19.35 -0.22 -27.24
CA LYS A 34 18.16 0.56 -26.87
C LYS A 34 16.88 -0.05 -27.45
N ALA A 35 16.98 -0.58 -28.68
CA ALA A 35 15.87 -1.27 -29.33
C ALA A 35 15.46 -2.56 -28.60
N GLU A 36 16.41 -3.36 -28.12
CA GLU A 36 16.13 -4.56 -27.33
C GLU A 36 15.59 -4.18 -25.93
N LEU A 37 16.14 -3.14 -25.31
CA LEU A 37 15.61 -2.61 -24.04
C LEU A 37 14.13 -2.25 -24.19
N ARG A 38 13.78 -1.49 -25.23
CA ARG A 38 12.40 -1.12 -25.54
C ARG A 38 11.52 -2.35 -25.79
N ASP A 39 12.01 -3.31 -26.56
CA ASP A 39 11.27 -4.54 -26.87
C ASP A 39 10.92 -5.36 -25.60
N LYS A 40 11.86 -5.42 -24.66
CA LYS A 40 11.70 -6.12 -23.39
C LYS A 40 10.77 -5.37 -22.42
N ILE A 41 10.86 -4.03 -22.33
CA ILE A 41 9.94 -3.21 -21.56
C ILE A 41 8.51 -3.28 -22.15
N ALA A 42 8.40 -3.28 -23.48
CA ALA A 42 7.12 -3.53 -24.14
C ALA A 42 6.56 -4.92 -23.81
N GLY A 43 7.46 -5.92 -23.76
CA GLY A 43 7.10 -7.28 -23.32
C GLY A 43 6.57 -7.33 -21.89
N ALA A 44 7.12 -6.54 -20.96
CA ALA A 44 6.62 -6.44 -19.60
C ALA A 44 5.18 -5.90 -19.56
N TRP A 45 4.95 -4.71 -20.08
CA TRP A 45 3.63 -4.05 -20.09
C TRP A 45 2.56 -4.89 -20.80
N ILE A 46 2.84 -5.34 -22.02
CA ILE A 46 1.87 -6.11 -22.81
C ILE A 46 1.65 -7.50 -22.20
N GLY A 47 2.71 -8.12 -21.64
CA GLY A 47 2.61 -9.39 -20.94
C GLY A 47 1.71 -9.30 -19.70
N GLN A 48 1.86 -8.26 -18.87
CA GLN A 48 0.99 -8.00 -17.72
C GLN A 48 -0.47 -7.79 -18.15
N MET A 49 -0.71 -6.92 -19.14
CA MET A 49 -2.06 -6.69 -19.66
C MET A 49 -2.70 -7.98 -20.17
N ILE A 50 -1.95 -8.81 -20.91
CA ILE A 50 -2.42 -10.13 -21.35
C ILE A 50 -2.79 -10.96 -20.11
N GLY A 51 -1.88 -11.08 -19.15
CA GLY A 51 -2.05 -11.92 -17.98
C GLY A 51 -3.24 -11.53 -17.13
N ASN A 52 -3.36 -10.25 -16.77
CA ASN A 52 -4.49 -9.74 -15.98
C ASN A 52 -5.83 -10.00 -16.68
N ILE A 53 -5.99 -9.54 -17.93
CA ILE A 53 -7.25 -9.68 -18.66
C ILE A 53 -7.61 -11.15 -18.88
N TYR A 54 -6.61 -12.01 -19.10
CA TYR A 54 -6.79 -13.46 -19.29
C TYR A 54 -7.14 -14.18 -17.98
N GLY A 55 -6.53 -13.78 -16.88
CA GLY A 55 -6.69 -14.39 -15.55
C GLY A 55 -7.97 -13.99 -14.83
N LEU A 56 -8.42 -12.71 -14.94
CA LEU A 56 -9.62 -12.18 -14.27
C LEU A 56 -10.86 -13.08 -14.30
N PRO A 57 -11.22 -13.80 -15.40
CA PRO A 57 -12.33 -14.74 -15.38
C PRO A 57 -12.13 -15.96 -14.48
N HIS A 58 -10.91 -16.22 -14.03
CA HIS A 58 -10.51 -17.38 -13.24
C HIS A 58 -10.23 -17.04 -11.77
N GLU A 59 -10.15 -15.77 -11.42
CA GLU A 59 -10.00 -15.28 -10.06
C GLU A 59 -11.05 -15.89 -9.12
N ASN A 60 -10.62 -16.31 -7.93
CA ASN A 60 -11.45 -16.92 -6.88
C ASN A 60 -12.16 -18.25 -7.24
N LYS A 61 -11.84 -18.89 -8.37
CA LYS A 61 -12.57 -20.08 -8.80
C LYS A 61 -11.97 -21.39 -8.33
N TYR A 62 -10.69 -21.57 -8.43
CA TYR A 62 -10.02 -22.83 -8.19
C TYR A 62 -9.34 -22.86 -6.83
N VAL A 63 -10.16 -22.87 -5.75
CA VAL A 63 -9.68 -22.80 -4.37
C VAL A 63 -9.57 -24.18 -3.72
N ASN A 64 -10.51 -25.09 -4.01
CA ASN A 64 -10.56 -26.41 -3.39
C ASN A 64 -9.98 -27.52 -4.28
N ALA A 65 -9.76 -27.23 -5.53
CA ALA A 65 -9.12 -28.08 -6.52
C ALA A 65 -8.51 -27.20 -7.62
N PRO A 66 -7.44 -27.63 -8.28
CA PRO A 66 -6.85 -26.87 -9.38
C PRO A 66 -7.82 -26.77 -10.55
N GLY A 67 -7.62 -25.79 -11.40
CA GLY A 67 -8.38 -25.62 -12.63
C GLY A 67 -8.26 -26.82 -13.58
N PRO A 68 -9.14 -26.91 -14.58
CA PRO A 68 -9.11 -27.99 -15.54
C PRO A 68 -7.87 -27.95 -16.42
N GLU A 69 -7.50 -29.09 -16.95
CA GLU A 69 -6.36 -29.25 -17.90
C GLU A 69 -6.74 -28.87 -19.35
N ALA A 70 -7.99 -28.48 -19.58
CA ALA A 70 -8.46 -28.10 -20.92
C ALA A 70 -7.89 -26.71 -21.31
N TRP A 71 -7.20 -26.65 -22.42
CA TRP A 71 -6.47 -25.50 -22.92
C TRP A 71 -6.82 -25.18 -24.37
N PRO A 72 -6.69 -23.93 -24.81
CA PRO A 72 -6.50 -22.69 -24.03
C PRO A 72 -7.80 -22.19 -23.42
N TYR A 73 -7.73 -21.43 -22.32
CA TYR A 73 -8.91 -20.76 -21.75
C TYR A 73 -9.37 -19.58 -22.61
N GLY A 74 -8.45 -18.88 -23.28
CA GLY A 74 -8.72 -17.62 -23.95
C GLY A 74 -9.18 -16.52 -22.98
N TYR A 75 -9.60 -15.39 -23.52
CA TYR A 75 -10.09 -14.26 -22.73
C TYR A 75 -11.49 -14.46 -22.17
N THR A 76 -12.19 -15.54 -22.53
CA THR A 76 -13.54 -15.85 -22.08
C THR A 76 -14.49 -14.64 -22.19
N LYS A 77 -15.23 -14.29 -21.13
CA LYS A 77 -16.13 -13.12 -21.09
C LYS A 77 -15.40 -11.76 -21.22
N ASN A 78 -14.09 -11.69 -20.98
CA ASN A 78 -13.34 -10.46 -21.12
C ASN A 78 -13.07 -10.08 -22.58
N LEU A 79 -13.26 -11.00 -23.53
CA LEU A 79 -13.22 -10.67 -24.96
C LEU A 79 -14.26 -9.60 -25.33
N ASP A 80 -15.46 -9.66 -24.73
CA ASP A 80 -16.50 -8.66 -24.96
C ASP A 80 -16.17 -7.30 -24.32
N LYS A 81 -15.47 -7.31 -23.19
CA LYS A 81 -14.96 -6.06 -22.60
C LYS A 81 -13.87 -5.42 -23.47
N LEU A 82 -12.91 -6.21 -23.99
CA LEU A 82 -11.91 -5.73 -24.94
C LEU A 82 -12.55 -5.07 -26.17
N LYS A 83 -13.60 -5.67 -26.72
CA LYS A 83 -14.39 -5.07 -27.82
C LYS A 83 -15.06 -3.77 -27.42
N THR A 84 -15.68 -3.75 -26.23
CA THR A 84 -16.43 -2.59 -25.74
C THR A 84 -15.51 -1.40 -25.46
N TYR A 85 -14.39 -1.63 -24.82
CA TYR A 85 -13.39 -0.60 -24.53
C TYR A 85 -12.52 -0.25 -25.74
N ASN A 86 -12.50 -1.11 -26.75
CA ASN A 86 -11.64 -0.99 -27.92
C ASN A 86 -10.14 -0.83 -27.52
N GLY A 87 -9.72 -1.53 -26.49
CA GLY A 87 -8.38 -1.45 -25.90
C GLY A 87 -8.18 -2.39 -24.72
N ALA A 88 -6.99 -2.38 -24.15
CA ALA A 88 -6.68 -3.05 -22.88
C ALA A 88 -7.32 -2.30 -21.71
N PHE A 89 -7.51 -3.02 -20.62
CA PHE A 89 -7.98 -2.49 -19.33
C PHE A 89 -7.36 -3.31 -18.21
N SER A 90 -7.39 -2.80 -17.00
CA SER A 90 -7.05 -3.54 -15.79
C SER A 90 -8.08 -3.25 -14.71
N ASP A 91 -8.06 -3.98 -13.62
CA ASP A 91 -8.81 -3.63 -12.41
C ASP A 91 -7.94 -2.80 -11.46
N ASP A 92 -7.03 -3.40 -10.68
CA ASP A 92 -6.15 -2.66 -9.77
C ASP A 92 -4.65 -2.93 -10.00
N ASP A 93 -4.27 -3.88 -10.84
CA ASP A 93 -2.87 -4.19 -11.14
C ASP A 93 -2.18 -3.07 -11.95
N THR A 94 -2.34 -3.10 -13.25
CA THR A 94 -1.64 -2.21 -14.22
C THR A 94 -1.98 -0.73 -14.03
N ASP A 95 -3.17 -0.39 -13.54
CA ASP A 95 -3.61 0.98 -13.28
C ASP A 95 -2.71 1.69 -12.26
N VAL A 96 -2.31 0.98 -11.19
CA VAL A 96 -1.44 1.53 -10.14
C VAL A 96 -0.02 1.70 -10.67
N GLU A 97 0.47 0.78 -11.48
CA GLU A 97 1.78 0.92 -12.11
C GLU A 97 1.85 2.10 -13.09
N TYR A 98 0.78 2.34 -13.82
CA TYR A 98 0.69 3.53 -14.66
C TYR A 98 0.74 4.83 -13.83
N MET A 99 0.06 4.86 -12.68
CA MET A 99 0.19 5.97 -11.72
C MET A 99 1.64 6.11 -11.20
N TYR A 100 2.34 5.00 -10.97
CA TYR A 100 3.75 5.04 -10.54
C TYR A 100 4.67 5.60 -11.62
N LEU A 101 4.41 5.31 -12.90
CA LEU A 101 5.12 5.94 -14.00
C LEU A 101 4.97 7.47 -13.97
N LEU A 102 3.74 7.97 -13.84
CA LEU A 102 3.48 9.42 -13.72
C LEU A 102 4.17 10.03 -12.50
N ASN A 103 4.21 9.29 -11.39
CA ASN A 103 4.89 9.74 -10.18
C ASN A 103 6.42 9.82 -10.36
N MET A 104 7.01 8.84 -11.04
CA MET A 104 8.42 8.87 -11.40
C MET A 104 8.75 10.03 -12.37
N GLU A 105 7.88 10.33 -13.31
CA GLU A 105 8.06 11.47 -14.22
C GLU A 105 8.04 12.80 -13.49
N LYS A 106 7.16 12.93 -12.50
CA LYS A 106 6.99 14.15 -11.71
C LYS A 106 8.14 14.37 -10.71
N TYR A 107 8.61 13.33 -10.04
CA TYR A 107 9.53 13.43 -8.91
C TYR A 107 10.90 12.76 -9.13
N GLY A 108 11.11 12.12 -10.28
CA GLY A 108 12.30 11.33 -10.58
C GLY A 108 12.12 9.85 -10.29
N TYR A 109 13.09 9.04 -10.72
CA TYR A 109 13.05 7.57 -10.64
C TYR A 109 13.09 7.01 -9.19
N GLU A 110 13.36 7.83 -8.21
CA GLU A 110 13.33 7.47 -6.78
C GLU A 110 12.41 8.45 -6.01
N PRO A 111 11.08 8.42 -6.23
CA PRO A 111 10.16 9.23 -5.45
C PRO A 111 10.21 8.84 -3.96
N THR A 112 9.85 9.78 -3.09
CA THR A 112 9.78 9.54 -1.64
C THR A 112 8.45 8.89 -1.24
N TYR A 113 8.35 8.38 -0.01
CA TYR A 113 7.08 7.89 0.53
C TYR A 113 6.00 8.98 0.63
N GLU A 114 6.39 10.24 0.88
CA GLU A 114 5.46 11.37 0.83
C GLU A 114 4.89 11.57 -0.56
N ASN A 115 5.74 11.51 -1.61
CA ASN A 115 5.27 11.58 -3.00
C ASN A 115 4.33 10.42 -3.34
N MET A 116 4.63 9.22 -2.85
CA MET A 116 3.76 8.05 -3.03
C MET A 116 2.42 8.24 -2.32
N ARG A 117 2.44 8.72 -1.06
CA ARG A 117 1.22 9.01 -0.31
C ARG A 117 0.34 10.04 -1.02
N GLU A 118 0.93 11.12 -1.54
CA GLU A 118 0.17 12.12 -2.31
C GLU A 118 -0.52 11.50 -3.53
N ALA A 119 0.22 10.71 -4.33
CA ALA A 119 -0.31 10.06 -5.51
C ALA A 119 -1.43 9.06 -5.16
N TRP A 120 -1.23 8.25 -4.12
CA TRP A 120 -2.23 7.30 -3.62
C TRP A 120 -3.50 8.01 -3.18
N MET A 121 -3.41 9.02 -2.34
CA MET A 121 -4.56 9.77 -1.84
C MET A 121 -5.31 10.51 -2.94
N TYR A 122 -4.62 10.91 -4.01
CA TYR A 122 -5.24 11.64 -5.11
C TYR A 122 -5.86 10.72 -6.16
N HIS A 123 -5.12 9.69 -6.60
CA HIS A 123 -5.54 8.87 -7.72
C HIS A 123 -6.26 7.58 -7.33
N ILE A 124 -5.98 6.99 -6.16
CA ILE A 124 -6.57 5.72 -5.74
C ILE A 124 -7.76 6.00 -4.83
N ARG A 125 -8.99 5.86 -5.35
CA ARG A 125 -10.21 6.28 -4.64
C ARG A 125 -11.36 5.30 -4.76
N ASP A 126 -11.31 4.43 -5.75
CA ASP A 126 -12.35 3.47 -6.09
C ASP A 126 -11.71 2.13 -6.46
N ARG A 127 -12.44 1.04 -6.34
CA ARG A 127 -11.99 -0.32 -6.69
C ARG A 127 -10.62 -0.64 -6.11
N VAL A 128 -10.54 -0.50 -4.82
CA VAL A 128 -9.35 -0.75 -4.01
C VAL A 128 -9.72 -1.77 -2.94
N TRP A 129 -8.95 -2.81 -2.80
CA TRP A 129 -9.27 -3.92 -1.92
C TRP A 129 -8.16 -4.19 -0.91
N LEU A 130 -8.47 -4.96 0.10
CA LEU A 130 -7.54 -5.61 1.02
C LEU A 130 -6.48 -4.66 1.63
N ALA A 131 -5.21 -5.01 1.51
CA ALA A 131 -4.11 -4.24 2.07
C ALA A 131 -3.99 -2.85 1.43
N ASN A 132 -4.23 -2.73 0.13
CA ASN A 132 -4.26 -1.45 -0.59
C ASN A 132 -5.30 -0.51 0.00
N ARG A 133 -6.50 -1.02 0.26
CA ARG A 133 -7.60 -0.23 0.81
C ARG A 133 -7.36 0.17 2.26
N ALA A 134 -6.84 -0.75 3.09
CA ALA A 134 -6.46 -0.46 4.46
C ALA A 134 -5.38 0.63 4.51
N THR A 135 -4.35 0.51 3.66
CA THR A 135 -3.29 1.51 3.51
C THR A 135 -3.84 2.87 3.12
N LEU A 136 -4.73 2.94 2.13
CA LEU A 136 -5.35 4.20 1.71
C LEU A 136 -6.13 4.86 2.86
N GLY A 137 -6.90 4.10 3.61
CA GLY A 137 -7.58 4.58 4.81
C GLY A 137 -6.62 5.14 5.85
N LEU A 138 -5.52 4.44 6.11
CA LEU A 138 -4.47 4.88 7.02
C LEU A 138 -3.75 6.15 6.51
N MET A 139 -3.51 6.26 5.21
CA MET A 139 -2.93 7.47 4.60
C MET A 139 -3.84 8.69 4.76
N HIS A 140 -5.14 8.53 4.57
CA HIS A 140 -6.13 9.59 4.82
C HIS A 140 -6.18 9.99 6.29
N PHE A 141 -5.98 9.04 7.20
CA PHE A 141 -5.86 9.31 8.63
C PHE A 141 -4.56 10.05 9.00
N GLY A 142 -3.57 10.10 8.12
CA GLY A 142 -2.31 10.82 8.32
C GLY A 142 -1.07 9.95 8.44
N TYR A 143 -1.23 8.62 8.33
CA TYR A 143 -0.07 7.73 8.26
C TYR A 143 0.62 7.86 6.89
N THR A 144 1.91 7.68 6.87
CA THR A 144 2.71 7.62 5.64
C THR A 144 3.39 6.26 5.54
N PRO A 145 3.65 5.72 4.34
CA PRO A 145 4.50 4.55 4.22
C PRO A 145 5.88 4.79 4.86
N PRO A 146 6.52 3.77 5.39
CA PRO A 146 6.10 2.37 5.40
C PRO A 146 5.11 2.02 6.52
N PHE A 147 4.77 2.98 7.40
CA PHE A 147 3.93 2.70 8.56
C PHE A 147 2.50 2.31 8.17
N SER A 148 1.96 2.87 7.07
CA SER A 148 0.64 2.48 6.55
C SER A 148 0.55 1.00 6.13
N GLY A 149 1.68 0.37 5.79
CA GLY A 149 1.76 -1.06 5.49
C GLY A 149 2.08 -1.94 6.71
N SER A 150 2.47 -1.35 7.85
CA SER A 150 2.96 -2.08 9.01
C SER A 150 1.93 -3.06 9.56
N LYS A 151 2.39 -4.27 9.90
CA LYS A 151 1.57 -5.31 10.54
C LYS A 151 0.96 -4.91 11.88
N GLU A 152 1.44 -3.85 12.49
CA GLU A 152 0.91 -3.33 13.74
C GLU A 152 -0.42 -2.62 13.57
N ILE A 153 -0.66 -2.04 12.38
CA ILE A 153 -1.85 -1.22 12.12
C ILE A 153 -2.61 -1.60 10.84
N ASN A 154 -1.97 -2.24 9.87
CA ASN A 154 -2.63 -2.75 8.68
C ASN A 154 -3.01 -4.22 8.89
N PRO A 155 -4.29 -4.57 9.06
CA PRO A 155 -4.70 -5.94 9.34
C PRO A 155 -4.50 -6.89 8.15
N HIS A 156 -4.23 -6.36 6.96
CA HIS A 156 -4.04 -7.10 5.72
C HIS A 156 -2.58 -7.17 5.26
N TRP A 157 -1.62 -6.78 6.09
CA TRP A 157 -0.19 -6.67 5.80
C TRP A 157 0.45 -7.88 5.09
N PHE A 158 -0.18 -9.04 5.14
CA PHE A 158 0.30 -10.32 4.60
C PHE A 158 -0.34 -10.70 3.27
N GLN A 159 -1.18 -9.84 2.71
CA GLN A 159 -1.91 -10.13 1.47
C GLN A 159 -1.11 -9.74 0.22
N ILE A 160 -1.60 -10.17 -0.93
CA ILE A 160 -0.88 -10.17 -2.21
C ILE A 160 -0.67 -8.77 -2.80
N ASP A 161 -1.40 -7.79 -2.33
CA ASP A 161 -1.49 -6.44 -2.90
C ASP A 161 -0.17 -5.82 -3.38
N PRO A 162 0.97 -5.92 -2.64
CA PRO A 162 2.20 -5.34 -3.14
C PRO A 162 2.79 -6.11 -4.32
N GLN A 163 2.44 -7.39 -4.51
CA GLN A 163 2.96 -8.18 -5.63
C GLN A 163 2.37 -7.70 -6.96
N LEU A 164 1.10 -7.31 -6.97
CA LEU A 164 0.35 -7.00 -8.19
C LEU A 164 0.58 -5.57 -8.75
N ILE A 165 1.22 -4.68 -8.01
CA ILE A 165 1.30 -3.26 -8.37
C ILE A 165 2.72 -2.70 -8.41
N ASN A 166 3.75 -3.53 -8.30
CA ASN A 166 5.12 -3.05 -8.08
C ASN A 166 6.15 -3.51 -9.11
N GLU A 167 5.77 -4.21 -10.16
CA GLU A 167 6.68 -4.73 -11.17
C GLU A 167 7.42 -3.63 -11.95
N ILE A 168 6.81 -2.46 -12.08
CA ILE A 168 7.42 -1.32 -12.78
C ILE A 168 8.77 -0.90 -12.17
N TRP A 169 8.92 -1.00 -10.86
CA TRP A 169 10.18 -0.67 -10.18
C TRP A 169 11.33 -1.59 -10.60
N ALA A 170 11.00 -2.79 -11.05
CA ALA A 170 11.97 -3.79 -11.48
C ALA A 170 12.23 -3.76 -12.98
N TYR A 171 11.21 -3.66 -13.84
CA TYR A 171 11.48 -3.61 -15.28
C TYR A 171 11.97 -2.24 -15.77
N THR A 172 11.92 -1.20 -14.94
CA THR A 172 12.70 0.04 -15.18
C THR A 172 14.17 -0.08 -14.76
N ALA A 173 14.55 -1.17 -14.05
CA ALA A 173 15.90 -1.43 -13.54
C ALA A 173 16.58 -2.65 -14.19
N PRO A 174 16.74 -2.71 -15.53
CA PRO A 174 17.21 -3.88 -16.26
C PRO A 174 18.56 -4.36 -15.77
N GLY A 175 18.67 -5.62 -15.36
CA GLY A 175 19.91 -6.24 -14.90
C GLY A 175 20.45 -5.75 -13.56
N MET A 176 19.82 -4.76 -12.93
CA MET A 176 20.16 -4.23 -11.60
C MET A 176 19.40 -5.01 -10.51
N VAL A 177 19.72 -6.29 -10.35
CA VAL A 177 18.94 -7.25 -9.55
C VAL A 177 18.79 -6.79 -8.10
N GLN A 178 19.90 -6.45 -7.44
CA GLN A 178 19.86 -5.98 -6.05
C GLN A 178 19.08 -4.66 -5.92
N TYR A 179 19.31 -3.71 -6.82
CA TYR A 179 18.53 -2.46 -6.84
C TYR A 179 17.03 -2.73 -6.95
N ALA A 180 16.64 -3.62 -7.88
CA ALA A 180 15.24 -3.97 -8.12
C ALA A 180 14.62 -4.65 -6.89
N ALA A 181 15.33 -5.56 -6.23
CA ALA A 181 14.88 -6.22 -5.01
C ALA A 181 14.66 -5.22 -3.86
N GLU A 182 15.66 -4.38 -3.59
CA GLU A 182 15.58 -3.34 -2.54
C GLU A 182 14.48 -2.29 -2.83
N LYS A 183 14.31 -1.91 -4.10
CA LYS A 183 13.25 -0.97 -4.52
C LYS A 183 11.86 -1.62 -4.44
N SER A 184 11.75 -2.90 -4.78
CA SER A 184 10.53 -3.68 -4.62
C SER A 184 10.15 -3.85 -3.14
N GLU A 185 11.11 -4.08 -2.24
CA GLU A 185 10.86 -4.08 -0.80
C GLU A 185 10.34 -2.73 -0.31
N TRP A 186 11.01 -1.63 -0.71
CA TRP A 186 10.55 -0.28 -0.37
C TRP A 186 9.11 -0.05 -0.85
N ALA A 187 8.79 -0.41 -2.08
CA ALA A 187 7.45 -0.24 -2.63
C ALA A 187 6.42 -1.16 -1.95
N ALA A 188 6.77 -2.41 -1.68
CA ALA A 188 5.89 -3.35 -0.99
C ALA A 188 5.50 -2.90 0.42
N ARG A 189 6.39 -2.17 1.10
CA ARG A 189 6.13 -1.61 2.43
C ARG A 189 5.11 -0.47 2.45
N ILE A 190 4.65 -0.03 1.30
CA ILE A 190 3.52 0.91 1.23
C ILE A 190 2.27 0.27 1.81
N THR A 191 2.04 -1.02 1.51
CA THR A 191 0.80 -1.75 1.82
C THR A 191 1.00 -2.96 2.74
N SER A 192 2.21 -3.49 2.85
CA SER A 192 2.49 -4.77 3.52
C SER A 192 3.77 -4.74 4.35
N ASP A 193 3.97 -5.76 5.16
CA ASP A 193 5.09 -5.86 6.10
C ASP A 193 5.58 -7.31 6.22
N SER A 194 6.75 -7.48 6.85
CA SER A 194 7.32 -8.80 7.17
C SER A 194 7.34 -9.70 5.92
N TRP A 195 7.00 -10.97 6.06
CA TRP A 195 6.99 -11.91 4.93
C TRP A 195 5.95 -11.59 3.84
N GLY A 196 4.98 -10.70 4.09
CA GLY A 196 4.05 -10.21 3.06
C GLY A 196 4.73 -9.45 1.93
N THR A 197 5.94 -8.90 2.16
CA THR A 197 6.74 -8.22 1.14
C THR A 197 7.64 -9.16 0.33
N GLU A 198 7.97 -10.33 0.86
CA GLU A 198 8.98 -11.23 0.27
C GLU A 198 8.65 -11.67 -1.18
N PRO A 199 7.39 -12.02 -1.56
CA PRO A 199 7.08 -12.34 -2.95
C PRO A 199 7.38 -11.19 -3.92
N THR A 200 7.04 -9.96 -3.54
CA THR A 200 7.33 -8.75 -4.36
C THR A 200 8.84 -8.56 -4.57
N ILE A 201 9.65 -8.75 -3.54
CA ILE A 201 11.12 -8.69 -3.61
C ILE A 201 11.64 -9.75 -4.59
N HIS A 202 11.16 -10.98 -4.46
CA HIS A 202 11.57 -12.10 -5.29
C HIS A 202 11.23 -11.87 -6.77
N TYR A 203 9.99 -11.53 -7.08
CA TYR A 203 9.55 -11.27 -8.44
C TYR A 203 10.24 -10.04 -9.03
N GLY A 204 10.45 -9.00 -8.24
CA GLY A 204 11.22 -7.83 -8.67
C GLY A 204 12.65 -8.18 -9.08
N ALA A 205 13.34 -8.99 -8.29
CA ALA A 205 14.67 -9.51 -8.66
C ALA A 205 14.62 -10.34 -9.95
N MET A 206 13.60 -11.18 -10.13
CA MET A 206 13.40 -11.98 -11.34
C MET A 206 13.16 -11.11 -12.58
N TYR A 207 12.30 -10.09 -12.49
CA TYR A 207 12.05 -9.14 -13.59
C TYR A 207 13.35 -8.46 -14.07
N ALA A 208 14.13 -7.91 -13.13
CA ALA A 208 15.40 -7.28 -13.47
C ALA A 208 16.40 -8.27 -14.10
N ALA A 209 16.47 -9.51 -13.59
CA ALA A 209 17.34 -10.56 -14.12
C ALA A 209 16.90 -11.03 -15.51
N ALA A 210 15.60 -11.05 -15.80
CA ALA A 210 15.01 -11.56 -17.06
C ALA A 210 15.44 -10.79 -18.30
N PHE A 211 15.98 -9.58 -18.16
CA PHE A 211 16.61 -8.86 -19.27
C PHE A 211 17.82 -9.61 -19.86
N PHE A 212 18.48 -10.47 -19.06
CA PHE A 212 19.73 -11.14 -19.45
C PHE A 212 19.73 -12.66 -19.17
N GLU A 213 18.76 -13.19 -18.43
CA GLU A 213 18.63 -14.62 -18.13
C GLU A 213 17.34 -15.16 -18.79
N LYS A 214 17.44 -16.35 -19.38
CA LYS A 214 16.31 -17.02 -20.06
C LYS A 214 15.98 -18.41 -19.48
N ASP A 215 16.73 -18.84 -18.49
CA ASP A 215 16.48 -20.10 -17.80
C ASP A 215 15.58 -19.83 -16.59
N ILE A 216 14.38 -20.37 -16.60
CA ILE A 216 13.37 -20.19 -15.54
C ILE A 216 13.93 -20.58 -14.18
N ARG A 217 14.64 -21.71 -14.11
CA ARG A 217 15.17 -22.17 -12.83
C ARG A 217 16.23 -21.21 -12.27
N LYS A 218 17.10 -20.72 -13.14
CA LYS A 218 18.11 -19.72 -12.73
C LYS A 218 17.48 -18.41 -12.31
N LEU A 219 16.42 -17.96 -12.98
CA LEU A 219 15.69 -16.76 -12.57
C LEU A 219 15.14 -16.92 -11.16
N ILE A 220 14.47 -18.03 -10.87
CA ILE A 220 13.96 -18.34 -9.55
C ILE A 220 15.10 -18.35 -8.51
N ASP A 221 16.24 -19.01 -8.82
CA ASP A 221 17.39 -19.07 -7.93
C ASP A 221 18.08 -17.71 -7.71
N ILE A 222 18.04 -16.80 -8.70
CA ILE A 222 18.50 -15.41 -8.57
C ILE A 222 17.61 -14.67 -7.57
N GLY A 223 16.31 -14.76 -7.73
CA GLY A 223 15.37 -14.08 -6.81
C GLY A 223 15.47 -14.58 -5.37
N ILE A 224 15.68 -15.89 -5.14
CA ILE A 224 15.85 -16.45 -3.78
C ILE A 224 17.03 -15.79 -3.04
N LYS A 225 18.09 -15.42 -3.74
CA LYS A 225 19.30 -14.83 -3.12
C LYS A 225 19.07 -13.43 -2.56
N GLU A 226 18.04 -12.75 -3.01
CA GLU A 226 17.65 -11.43 -2.54
C GLU A 226 16.69 -11.48 -1.33
N LEU A 227 16.24 -12.68 -0.94
CA LEU A 227 15.39 -12.91 0.23
C LEU A 227 16.22 -13.23 1.48
N PRO A 228 15.69 -13.01 2.69
CA PRO A 228 16.28 -13.55 3.91
C PRO A 228 16.45 -15.07 3.80
N GLU A 229 17.61 -15.60 4.22
CA GLU A 229 17.94 -17.02 4.06
C GLU A 229 16.93 -17.93 4.78
N ASP A 230 16.44 -17.50 5.94
CA ASP A 230 15.41 -18.14 6.75
C ASP A 230 14.00 -17.56 6.49
N GLY A 231 13.85 -16.74 5.44
CA GLY A 231 12.57 -16.13 5.06
C GLY A 231 11.49 -17.16 4.76
N ARG A 232 10.27 -16.84 5.15
CA ARG A 232 9.12 -17.72 4.93
C ARG A 232 8.93 -18.04 3.45
N TYR A 233 8.97 -17.03 2.60
CA TYR A 233 8.75 -17.21 1.17
C TYR A 233 9.95 -17.90 0.49
N ALA A 234 11.17 -17.64 0.94
CA ALA A 234 12.34 -18.39 0.46
C ALA A 234 12.18 -19.91 0.70
N GLN A 235 11.65 -20.30 1.86
CA GLN A 235 11.33 -21.71 2.13
C GLN A 235 10.20 -22.22 1.23
N THR A 236 9.17 -21.41 1.02
CA THR A 236 8.05 -21.76 0.11
C THR A 236 8.53 -22.04 -1.30
N ILE A 237 9.43 -21.21 -1.85
CA ILE A 237 10.00 -21.44 -3.18
C ILE A 237 10.82 -22.75 -3.22
N ARG A 238 11.62 -23.04 -2.19
CA ARG A 238 12.37 -24.31 -2.08
C ARG A 238 11.41 -25.52 -2.09
N ASP A 239 10.26 -25.39 -1.44
CA ASP A 239 9.23 -26.42 -1.46
C ASP A 239 8.62 -26.57 -2.86
N MET A 240 8.30 -25.48 -3.57
CA MET A 240 7.79 -25.55 -4.95
C MET A 240 8.77 -26.27 -5.89
N ILE A 241 10.05 -25.97 -5.75
CA ILE A 241 11.12 -26.66 -6.48
C ILE A 241 11.15 -28.15 -6.13
N THR A 242 10.95 -28.51 -4.88
CA THR A 242 10.92 -29.89 -4.41
C THR A 242 9.69 -30.63 -4.92
N LEU A 243 8.52 -29.96 -4.90
CA LEU A 243 7.27 -30.51 -5.44
C LEU A 243 7.38 -30.73 -6.95
N HIS A 244 7.94 -29.80 -7.71
CA HIS A 244 8.19 -29.97 -9.13
C HIS A 244 9.10 -31.17 -9.43
N LYS A 245 10.15 -31.38 -8.65
CA LYS A 245 11.02 -32.57 -8.78
C LYS A 245 10.29 -33.87 -8.40
N LYS A 246 9.43 -33.83 -7.38
CA LYS A 246 8.63 -34.98 -6.93
C LYS A 246 7.57 -35.37 -7.94
N TYR A 247 6.96 -34.41 -8.61
CA TYR A 247 5.84 -34.58 -9.54
C TYR A 247 6.13 -33.98 -10.93
N PRO A 248 7.17 -34.41 -11.65
CA PRO A 248 7.66 -33.71 -12.85
C PRO A 248 6.63 -33.57 -13.98
N ASN A 249 5.62 -34.45 -14.03
CA ASN A 249 4.56 -34.48 -15.07
C ASN A 249 3.14 -34.42 -14.48
N LYS A 250 3.00 -34.09 -13.19
CA LYS A 250 1.72 -34.08 -12.47
C LYS A 250 1.59 -32.80 -11.63
N TRP A 251 1.41 -31.69 -12.30
CA TRP A 251 1.33 -30.41 -11.64
C TRP A 251 0.15 -30.31 -10.66
N GLN A 252 -0.95 -31.06 -10.89
CA GLN A 252 -2.11 -31.10 -9.99
C GLN A 252 -1.75 -31.74 -8.64
N ASP A 253 -0.90 -32.77 -8.62
CA ASP A 253 -0.44 -33.40 -7.38
C ASP A 253 0.48 -32.41 -6.60
N ALA A 254 1.32 -31.65 -7.30
CA ALA A 254 2.13 -30.59 -6.70
C ALA A 254 1.25 -29.46 -6.15
N TRP A 255 0.25 -29.02 -6.91
CA TRP A 255 -0.72 -28.02 -6.49
C TRP A 255 -1.43 -28.46 -5.20
N LYS A 256 -1.86 -29.69 -5.12
CA LYS A 256 -2.57 -30.22 -3.95
C LYS A 256 -1.71 -30.14 -2.69
N GLU A 257 -0.44 -30.60 -2.74
CA GLU A 257 0.45 -30.51 -1.58
C GLU A 257 0.78 -29.05 -1.21
N MET A 258 0.94 -28.18 -2.20
CA MET A 258 1.10 -26.73 -1.99
C MET A 258 -0.13 -26.16 -1.28
N ALA A 259 -1.33 -26.39 -1.81
CA ALA A 259 -2.58 -25.88 -1.25
C ALA A 259 -2.85 -26.47 0.16
N ASP A 260 -2.59 -27.76 0.38
CA ASP A 260 -2.71 -28.37 1.70
C ASP A 260 -1.79 -27.67 2.72
N LYS A 261 -0.56 -27.33 2.34
CA LYS A 261 0.41 -26.70 3.25
C LYS A 261 0.16 -25.21 3.46
N TYR A 262 -0.07 -24.45 2.40
CA TYR A 262 -0.03 -22.98 2.41
C TYR A 262 -1.42 -22.31 2.38
N TYR A 263 -2.48 -23.11 2.27
CA TYR A 263 -3.85 -22.63 2.36
C TYR A 263 -4.66 -23.40 3.41
N VAL A 264 -4.78 -24.73 3.28
CA VAL A 264 -5.64 -25.53 4.19
C VAL A 264 -5.12 -25.46 5.63
N ASN A 265 -3.82 -25.64 5.82
CA ASN A 265 -3.14 -25.62 7.12
C ASN A 265 -2.52 -24.26 7.48
N GLU A 266 -2.84 -23.21 6.74
CA GLU A 266 -2.43 -21.86 7.08
C GLU A 266 -3.08 -21.42 8.42
N PRO A 267 -2.36 -20.71 9.31
CA PRO A 267 -2.93 -20.15 10.54
C PRO A 267 -4.14 -19.25 10.26
N ASP A 268 -5.18 -19.33 11.09
CA ASP A 268 -6.44 -18.61 10.90
C ASP A 268 -6.27 -17.11 10.66
N LEU A 269 -5.30 -16.47 11.33
CA LEU A 269 -5.01 -15.04 11.17
C LEU A 269 -4.63 -14.64 9.74
N THR A 270 -3.90 -15.52 9.05
CA THR A 270 -3.34 -15.25 7.71
C THR A 270 -3.95 -16.13 6.64
N LYS A 271 -4.97 -16.94 7.01
CA LYS A 271 -5.66 -17.84 6.11
C LYS A 271 -6.63 -17.09 5.21
N THR A 272 -6.21 -16.85 4.00
CA THR A 272 -7.04 -16.26 2.94
C THR A 272 -6.55 -16.72 1.58
N ILE A 273 -7.44 -16.66 0.60
CA ILE A 273 -7.09 -16.91 -0.81
C ILE A 273 -6.16 -15.86 -1.39
N TRP A 274 -6.10 -14.68 -0.80
CA TRP A 274 -5.23 -13.56 -1.17
C TRP A 274 -3.93 -13.50 -0.36
N ASN A 275 -3.53 -14.58 0.28
CA ASN A 275 -2.26 -14.65 1.00
C ASN A 275 -1.08 -14.52 0.02
N ALA A 276 -0.17 -13.56 0.27
CA ALA A 276 0.97 -13.28 -0.61
C ALA A 276 1.88 -14.51 -0.83
N ASN A 277 2.17 -15.23 0.25
CA ASN A 277 3.02 -16.42 0.19
C ASN A 277 2.41 -17.55 -0.67
N LEU A 278 1.08 -17.76 -0.56
CA LEU A 278 0.34 -18.74 -1.34
C LEU A 278 0.33 -18.38 -2.84
N ASN A 279 -0.02 -17.15 -3.16
CA ASN A 279 -0.14 -16.71 -4.54
C ASN A 279 1.23 -16.59 -5.23
N GLY A 280 2.26 -16.16 -4.48
CA GLY A 280 3.63 -16.27 -4.95
C GLY A 280 4.06 -17.69 -5.29
N ALA A 281 3.66 -18.69 -4.47
CA ALA A 281 3.92 -20.10 -4.75
C ALA A 281 3.23 -20.58 -6.02
N CYS A 282 1.99 -20.16 -6.26
CA CYS A 282 1.23 -20.49 -7.47
C CYS A 282 1.97 -20.01 -8.74
N GLY A 283 2.42 -18.76 -8.77
CA GLY A 283 3.20 -18.22 -9.88
C GLY A 283 4.50 -19.01 -10.13
N ILE A 284 5.22 -19.40 -9.07
CA ILE A 284 6.45 -20.22 -9.20
C ILE A 284 6.14 -21.61 -9.76
N LEU A 285 5.09 -22.26 -9.29
CA LEU A 285 4.69 -23.56 -9.87
C LEU A 285 4.29 -23.43 -11.34
N ALA A 286 3.52 -22.39 -11.70
CA ALA A 286 3.15 -22.11 -13.09
C ALA A 286 4.38 -21.93 -13.98
N MET A 287 5.37 -21.17 -13.53
CA MET A 287 6.63 -20.98 -14.26
C MET A 287 7.44 -22.26 -14.40
N LEU A 288 7.55 -23.07 -13.34
CA LEU A 288 8.29 -24.34 -13.35
C LEU A 288 7.69 -25.35 -14.33
N TYR A 289 6.37 -25.51 -14.33
CA TYR A 289 5.67 -26.45 -15.22
C TYR A 289 5.45 -25.89 -16.63
N GLY A 290 5.36 -24.57 -16.77
CA GLY A 290 5.32 -23.89 -18.05
C GLY A 290 6.65 -23.94 -18.78
N ASN A 291 7.77 -23.99 -18.03
CA ASN A 291 9.14 -24.15 -18.52
C ASN A 291 9.50 -23.18 -19.68
N GLY A 292 9.05 -21.92 -19.58
CA GLY A 292 9.30 -20.88 -20.55
C GLY A 292 8.34 -20.82 -21.75
N ASP A 293 7.42 -21.77 -21.89
CA ASP A 293 6.32 -21.63 -22.84
C ASP A 293 5.30 -20.61 -22.31
N PHE A 294 5.09 -19.54 -23.09
CA PHE A 294 4.25 -18.40 -22.67
C PHE A 294 2.80 -18.82 -22.46
N GLN A 295 2.19 -19.50 -23.46
CA GLN A 295 0.79 -19.89 -23.39
C GLN A 295 0.56 -20.90 -22.27
N ARG A 296 1.42 -21.92 -22.17
CA ARG A 296 1.31 -22.92 -21.12
C ARG A 296 1.47 -22.31 -19.71
N THR A 297 2.41 -21.39 -19.53
CA THR A 297 2.62 -20.71 -18.23
C THR A 297 1.39 -19.88 -17.86
N LEU A 298 0.86 -19.12 -18.82
CA LEU A 298 -0.35 -18.32 -18.65
C LEU A 298 -1.55 -19.18 -18.24
N ASP A 299 -1.78 -20.27 -18.97
CA ASP A 299 -2.85 -21.21 -18.69
C ASP A 299 -2.71 -21.85 -17.29
N LEU A 300 -1.50 -22.29 -16.95
CA LEU A 300 -1.23 -22.85 -15.62
C LEU A 300 -1.46 -21.83 -14.50
N SER A 301 -1.11 -20.56 -14.71
CA SER A 301 -1.38 -19.49 -13.74
C SER A 301 -2.88 -19.38 -13.45
N CYS A 302 -3.71 -19.44 -14.48
CA CYS A 302 -5.16 -19.47 -14.33
C CYS A 302 -5.64 -20.71 -13.57
N ALA A 303 -5.06 -21.90 -13.90
CA ALA A 303 -5.44 -23.17 -13.30
C ALA A 303 -4.98 -23.34 -11.85
N MET A 304 -3.94 -22.59 -11.42
CA MET A 304 -3.53 -22.55 -10.01
C MET A 304 -4.63 -21.97 -9.12
N GLY A 305 -5.51 -21.13 -9.66
CA GLY A 305 -6.63 -20.55 -8.91
C GLY A 305 -6.21 -19.46 -7.91
N PHE A 306 -6.98 -19.33 -6.83
CA PHE A 306 -6.80 -18.26 -5.86
C PHE A 306 -6.89 -16.88 -6.56
N ASP A 307 -5.85 -16.07 -6.54
CA ASP A 307 -5.75 -14.78 -7.23
C ASP A 307 -5.11 -14.97 -8.62
N ALA A 308 -5.89 -15.51 -9.52
CA ALA A 308 -5.40 -16.05 -10.79
C ALA A 308 -4.94 -14.98 -11.79
N ASP A 309 -5.53 -13.81 -11.79
CA ASP A 309 -5.21 -12.69 -12.68
C ASP A 309 -3.90 -12.02 -12.29
N ASN A 310 -3.67 -11.80 -11.01
CA ASN A 310 -2.38 -11.30 -10.52
C ASN A 310 -1.24 -12.27 -10.89
N GLN A 311 -1.39 -13.56 -10.57
CA GLN A 311 -0.35 -14.54 -10.90
C GLN A 311 -0.06 -14.57 -12.41
N ALA A 312 -1.11 -14.53 -13.23
CA ALA A 312 -1.00 -14.53 -14.67
C ALA A 312 -0.32 -13.23 -15.19
N ALA A 313 -0.66 -12.08 -14.62
CA ALA A 313 -0.04 -10.79 -14.96
C ALA A 313 1.46 -10.81 -14.66
N THR A 314 1.83 -11.15 -13.42
CA THR A 314 3.23 -11.17 -12.98
C THR A 314 4.09 -12.12 -13.83
N VAL A 315 3.67 -13.38 -14.05
CA VAL A 315 4.51 -14.33 -14.78
C VAL A 315 4.54 -14.06 -16.28
N ALA A 316 3.43 -13.59 -16.88
CA ALA A 316 3.41 -13.20 -18.29
C ALA A 316 4.28 -11.96 -18.55
N GLY A 317 4.30 -11.01 -17.62
CA GLY A 317 5.21 -9.88 -17.67
C GLY A 317 6.69 -10.30 -17.63
N ILE A 318 7.06 -11.22 -16.72
CA ILE A 318 8.44 -11.77 -16.67
C ILE A 318 8.82 -12.46 -17.97
N LEU A 319 7.95 -13.33 -18.52
CA LEU A 319 8.21 -13.98 -19.80
C LEU A 319 8.29 -12.96 -20.95
N GLY A 320 7.48 -11.90 -20.88
CA GLY A 320 7.54 -10.77 -21.81
C GLY A 320 8.90 -10.06 -21.78
N VAL A 321 9.47 -9.83 -20.60
CA VAL A 321 10.86 -9.32 -20.47
C VAL A 321 11.88 -10.32 -21.00
N MET A 322 11.73 -11.60 -20.66
CA MET A 322 12.68 -12.63 -21.09
C MET A 322 12.83 -12.69 -22.61
N TYR A 323 11.73 -12.70 -23.31
CA TYR A 323 11.69 -12.97 -24.76
C TYR A 323 11.56 -11.70 -25.61
N GLY A 324 11.07 -10.60 -25.04
CA GLY A 324 10.68 -9.37 -25.73
C GLY A 324 9.26 -9.46 -26.30
N PHE A 325 8.65 -8.31 -26.52
CA PHE A 325 7.28 -8.17 -27.07
C PHE A 325 7.10 -8.92 -28.39
N LYS A 326 8.09 -8.85 -29.29
CA LYS A 326 8.02 -9.49 -30.62
C LYS A 326 7.85 -11.00 -30.58
N ALA A 327 8.19 -11.64 -29.46
CA ALA A 327 8.04 -13.07 -29.26
C ALA A 327 6.70 -13.48 -28.64
N LEU A 328 5.88 -12.53 -28.19
CA LEU A 328 4.59 -12.82 -27.60
C LEU A 328 3.60 -13.34 -28.64
N PRO A 329 2.66 -14.27 -28.26
CA PRO A 329 1.64 -14.77 -29.17
C PRO A 329 0.72 -13.65 -29.67
N LYS A 330 0.64 -13.51 -31.01
CA LYS A 330 -0.11 -12.40 -31.65
C LYS A 330 -1.61 -12.43 -31.34
N ASP A 331 -2.20 -13.57 -31.26
CA ASP A 331 -3.62 -13.78 -30.95
C ASP A 331 -3.99 -13.30 -29.53
N LEU A 332 -3.03 -13.21 -28.62
CA LEU A 332 -3.24 -12.66 -27.29
C LEU A 332 -3.26 -11.14 -27.25
N TYR A 333 -2.43 -10.45 -28.02
CA TYR A 333 -2.43 -8.98 -28.02
C TYR A 333 -3.18 -8.34 -29.22
N LEU A 334 -3.59 -9.14 -30.18
CA LEU A 334 -4.48 -8.78 -31.29
C LEU A 334 -5.73 -9.65 -31.31
N PRO A 335 -6.50 -9.77 -30.19
CA PRO A 335 -7.61 -10.73 -30.10
C PRO A 335 -8.85 -10.29 -30.87
N ILE A 336 -8.89 -9.08 -31.39
CA ILE A 336 -10.04 -8.51 -32.09
C ILE A 336 -9.66 -8.29 -33.58
N GLU A 337 -10.52 -8.77 -34.46
CA GLU A 337 -10.34 -8.56 -35.92
C GLU A 337 -10.29 -7.07 -36.25
N GLY A 338 -9.33 -6.69 -37.10
CA GLY A 338 -9.09 -5.29 -37.53
C GLY A 338 -8.07 -4.53 -36.66
N TRP A 339 -7.69 -5.05 -35.51
CA TRP A 339 -6.58 -4.45 -34.74
C TRP A 339 -5.25 -4.72 -35.43
N SER A 340 -4.42 -3.67 -35.53
CA SER A 340 -3.07 -3.74 -36.13
C SER A 340 -1.95 -3.48 -35.14
N LYS A 341 -2.28 -2.92 -33.99
CA LYS A 341 -1.37 -2.66 -32.87
C LYS A 341 -1.85 -3.41 -31.60
N PRO A 342 -0.96 -3.74 -30.66
CA PRO A 342 -1.34 -4.40 -29.43
C PRO A 342 -2.49 -3.68 -28.73
N PHE A 343 -3.57 -4.41 -28.44
CA PHE A 343 -4.79 -3.87 -27.84
C PHE A 343 -5.26 -2.56 -28.47
N ASN A 344 -5.13 -2.46 -29.81
CA ASN A 344 -5.45 -1.26 -30.58
C ASN A 344 -4.72 0.01 -30.09
N ASP A 345 -3.52 -0.16 -29.52
CA ASP A 345 -2.70 0.90 -28.94
C ASP A 345 -3.44 1.77 -27.89
N THR A 346 -4.32 1.14 -27.13
CA THR A 346 -5.18 1.85 -26.18
C THR A 346 -5.19 1.13 -24.84
N TYR A 347 -4.87 1.85 -23.78
CA TYR A 347 -5.05 1.45 -22.39
C TYR A 347 -6.13 2.30 -21.74
N ILE A 348 -7.21 1.68 -21.31
CA ILE A 348 -8.35 2.34 -20.68
C ILE A 348 -8.17 2.29 -19.16
N ASN A 349 -8.06 3.45 -18.55
CA ASN A 349 -7.99 3.57 -17.09
C ASN A 349 -9.39 3.65 -16.49
N ILE A 350 -9.89 2.54 -15.97
CA ILE A 350 -11.27 2.44 -15.46
C ILE A 350 -11.40 2.56 -13.95
N THR A 351 -10.28 2.57 -13.22
CA THR A 351 -10.31 2.44 -11.76
C THR A 351 -9.65 3.59 -11.00
N ARG A 352 -8.88 4.46 -11.68
CA ARG A 352 -8.11 5.52 -11.02
C ARG A 352 -8.62 6.91 -11.38
N TYR A 353 -8.68 7.77 -10.40
CA TYR A 353 -9.18 9.13 -10.55
C TYR A 353 -8.18 10.01 -11.30
N GLU A 354 -8.69 10.75 -12.28
CA GLU A 354 -7.90 11.68 -13.13
C GLU A 354 -6.62 11.07 -13.73
N LEU A 355 -6.61 9.76 -13.97
CA LEU A 355 -5.62 9.14 -14.84
C LEU A 355 -6.25 8.98 -16.23
N PRO A 356 -5.69 9.62 -17.25
CA PRO A 356 -6.25 9.53 -18.60
C PRO A 356 -6.02 8.15 -19.20
N ASP A 357 -6.87 7.78 -20.15
CA ASP A 357 -6.56 6.71 -21.08
C ASP A 357 -5.27 7.06 -21.84
N ALA A 358 -4.50 6.06 -22.23
CA ALA A 358 -3.19 6.28 -22.84
C ALA A 358 -2.93 5.37 -24.03
N SER A 359 -2.07 5.82 -24.95
CA SER A 359 -1.44 4.94 -25.93
C SER A 359 -0.47 3.99 -25.23
N ILE A 360 -0.56 2.70 -25.51
CA ILE A 360 0.34 1.69 -24.99
C ILE A 360 1.78 1.94 -25.46
N GLU A 361 1.96 2.36 -26.71
CA GLU A 361 3.26 2.74 -27.25
C GLU A 361 3.87 3.93 -26.48
N ASP A 362 3.04 4.93 -26.13
CA ASP A 362 3.46 6.09 -25.33
C ASP A 362 3.88 5.66 -23.91
N ILE A 363 3.09 4.83 -23.24
CA ILE A 363 3.46 4.27 -21.93
C ILE A 363 4.82 3.56 -21.99
N ILE A 364 5.02 2.73 -23.01
CA ILE A 364 6.28 2.00 -23.21
C ILE A 364 7.44 2.97 -23.40
N ASP A 365 7.32 3.96 -24.29
CA ASP A 365 8.39 4.91 -24.59
C ASP A 365 8.76 5.75 -23.37
N ARG A 366 7.78 6.23 -22.61
CA ARG A 366 7.97 6.95 -21.35
C ARG A 366 8.65 6.08 -20.29
N THR A 367 8.30 4.80 -20.21
CA THR A 367 8.95 3.85 -19.31
C THR A 367 10.42 3.59 -19.71
N VAL A 368 10.72 3.51 -21.01
CA VAL A 368 12.09 3.41 -21.52
C VAL A 368 12.91 4.65 -21.16
N ASP A 369 12.34 5.83 -21.33
CA ASP A 369 13.00 7.09 -20.95
C ASP A 369 13.29 7.15 -19.45
N MET A 370 12.36 6.68 -18.62
CA MET A 370 12.56 6.58 -17.18
C MET A 370 13.64 5.56 -16.81
N SER A 371 13.63 4.40 -17.46
CA SER A 371 14.66 3.37 -17.29
C SER A 371 16.06 3.93 -17.66
N ILE A 372 16.17 4.67 -18.76
CA ILE A 372 17.45 5.31 -19.16
C ILE A 372 17.91 6.31 -18.11
N LYS A 373 17.01 7.17 -17.60
CA LYS A 373 17.35 8.12 -16.52
C LYS A 373 17.85 7.40 -15.26
N LEU A 374 17.22 6.30 -14.88
CA LEU A 374 17.67 5.48 -13.77
C LEU A 374 19.04 4.87 -14.05
N ILE A 375 19.24 4.26 -15.22
CA ILE A 375 20.52 3.65 -15.62
C ILE A 375 21.66 4.67 -15.56
N GLU A 376 21.46 5.86 -16.13
CA GLU A 376 22.46 6.94 -16.10
C GLU A 376 22.71 7.44 -14.68
N GLY A 377 21.67 7.62 -13.89
CA GLY A 377 21.77 8.01 -12.47
C GLY A 377 22.51 6.98 -11.60
N LYS A 378 22.53 5.71 -12.01
CA LYS A 378 23.29 4.63 -11.34
C LYS A 378 24.64 4.31 -12.00
N GLY A 379 25.13 5.19 -12.87
CA GLY A 379 26.46 5.13 -13.44
C GLY A 379 26.58 4.31 -14.73
N GLY A 380 25.45 3.94 -15.33
CA GLY A 380 25.39 3.46 -16.71
C GLY A 380 25.44 4.61 -17.72
N LYS A 381 25.33 4.31 -19.00
CA LYS A 381 25.31 5.34 -20.05
C LYS A 381 24.68 4.84 -21.35
N VAL A 382 24.12 5.75 -22.11
CA VAL A 382 23.74 5.53 -23.51
C VAL A 382 24.88 5.97 -24.41
N PHE A 383 25.17 5.21 -25.47
CA PHE A 383 26.21 5.52 -26.46
C PHE A 383 25.88 4.87 -27.81
N GLY A 384 26.52 5.31 -28.85
CA GLY A 384 26.30 4.84 -30.24
C GLY A 384 25.76 5.96 -31.13
N LYS A 385 25.39 5.60 -32.37
CA LYS A 385 24.75 6.51 -33.30
C LYS A 385 23.25 6.39 -33.17
N GLU A 386 22.53 7.45 -33.51
CA GLU A 386 21.07 7.45 -33.58
C GLU A 386 20.56 6.24 -34.41
N GLY A 387 19.63 5.49 -33.84
CA GLY A 387 19.11 4.25 -34.43
C GLY A 387 19.91 2.97 -34.14
N ASP A 388 21.12 3.08 -33.55
CA ASP A 388 21.98 1.95 -33.13
C ASP A 388 22.55 2.20 -31.72
N GLU A 389 21.78 2.87 -30.88
CA GLU A 389 22.18 3.17 -29.51
C GLU A 389 22.27 1.91 -28.67
N LYS A 390 23.27 1.89 -27.81
CA LYS A 390 23.49 0.85 -26.80
C LYS A 390 23.47 1.47 -25.41
N VAL A 391 23.04 0.68 -24.47
CA VAL A 391 22.93 1.07 -23.07
C VAL A 391 23.82 0.16 -22.24
N THR A 392 24.80 0.74 -21.54
CA THR A 392 25.56 0.02 -20.51
C THR A 392 24.88 0.21 -19.17
N ILE A 393 24.77 -0.86 -18.43
CA ILE A 393 24.02 -0.95 -17.18
C ILE A 393 24.96 -1.42 -16.08
N ASN A 394 25.05 -0.66 -14.99
CA ASN A 394 25.78 -1.07 -13.79
C ASN A 394 24.95 -2.11 -13.02
N THR A 395 25.31 -3.38 -13.14
CA THR A 395 24.57 -4.49 -12.50
C THR A 395 24.78 -4.60 -10.98
N GLU A 396 25.70 -3.82 -10.42
CA GLU A 396 25.97 -3.75 -8.97
C GLU A 396 25.34 -2.48 -8.36
N ALA A 397 24.42 -1.83 -9.06
CA ALA A 397 23.66 -0.72 -8.52
C ALA A 397 22.80 -1.18 -7.34
N THR A 398 22.69 -0.30 -6.33
CA THR A 398 21.86 -0.50 -5.15
C THR A 398 20.86 0.63 -4.99
N PHE A 399 19.77 0.36 -4.32
CA PHE A 399 18.81 1.35 -3.88
C PHE A 399 19.09 1.66 -2.40
N ASN A 400 19.41 2.91 -2.11
CA ASN A 400 19.55 3.33 -0.72
C ASN A 400 18.16 3.58 -0.15
N VAL A 401 17.59 2.61 0.55
CA VAL A 401 16.31 2.77 1.25
C VAL A 401 16.40 4.01 2.15
N PRO A 402 15.53 5.00 1.97
CA PRO A 402 15.53 6.18 2.81
C PRO A 402 15.29 5.77 4.27
N ILE A 403 16.05 6.35 5.18
CA ILE A 403 15.75 6.22 6.60
C ILE A 403 14.58 7.14 6.88
N GLU A 404 13.45 6.56 7.17
CA GLU A 404 12.27 7.29 7.56
C GLU A 404 11.83 6.91 8.96
N PHE A 405 11.40 7.89 9.74
CA PHE A 405 10.76 7.65 11.01
C PHE A 405 9.48 8.47 11.12
N TYR A 406 8.55 7.92 11.81
CA TYR A 406 7.21 8.43 11.96
C TYR A 406 6.85 8.61 13.40
N ILE A 407 6.12 9.69 13.64
CA ILE A 407 5.02 9.59 14.58
C ILE A 407 3.79 9.19 13.77
N GLY A 408 3.13 8.12 14.15
CA GLY A 408 1.73 7.92 13.81
C GLY A 408 0.97 9.19 14.19
N PRO A 409 -0.17 9.51 13.54
CA PRO A 409 -0.94 10.68 13.89
C PRO A 409 -1.16 10.64 15.39
N ALA A 410 -0.56 11.61 16.06
CA ALA A 410 -0.66 11.70 17.49
C ALA A 410 -2.12 11.87 17.81
N ALA A 411 -2.77 10.80 18.23
CA ALA A 411 -4.04 10.91 18.91
C ALA A 411 -3.83 12.00 19.94
N ALA A 412 -4.67 13.00 19.92
CA ALA A 412 -4.55 14.06 20.89
C ALA A 412 -4.52 13.41 22.27
N MET A 413 -3.48 13.68 23.02
CA MET A 413 -3.35 13.25 24.39
C MET A 413 -4.40 13.94 25.23
N GLU A 414 -4.74 13.36 26.34
CA GLU A 414 -5.68 13.93 27.28
C GLU A 414 -4.98 14.18 28.62
N VAL A 415 -5.28 15.31 29.25
CA VAL A 415 -4.74 15.61 30.60
C VAL A 415 -5.12 14.49 31.58
N ASN A 416 -4.19 14.15 32.45
CA ASN A 416 -4.34 13.14 33.49
C ASN A 416 -4.57 11.70 32.99
N LYS A 417 -4.44 11.45 31.69
CA LYS A 417 -4.41 10.09 31.14
C LYS A 417 -3.01 9.65 30.82
N LYS A 418 -2.69 8.40 31.12
CA LYS A 418 -1.42 7.80 30.79
C LYS A 418 -1.24 7.72 29.27
N VAL A 419 -0.08 8.17 28.80
CA VAL A 419 0.35 8.10 27.41
C VAL A 419 1.43 7.04 27.28
N ASP A 420 1.34 6.23 26.25
CA ASP A 420 2.35 5.27 25.82
C ASP A 420 2.40 5.29 24.29
N PHE A 421 3.33 6.06 23.72
CA PHE A 421 3.31 6.47 22.34
C PHE A 421 4.65 6.15 21.67
N ASP A 422 4.63 5.29 20.67
CA ASP A 422 5.81 4.93 19.91
C ASP A 422 6.02 5.82 18.69
N PHE A 423 7.22 6.38 18.60
CA PHE A 423 7.71 6.99 17.37
C PHE A 423 8.33 5.87 16.55
N TYR A 424 7.68 5.51 15.48
CA TYR A 424 8.11 4.42 14.63
C TYR A 424 9.25 4.85 13.69
N SER A 425 10.25 4.00 13.52
CA SER A 425 11.30 4.11 12.51
C SER A 425 11.32 2.85 11.67
N ASP A 426 11.37 2.99 10.36
CA ASP A 426 11.45 1.87 9.41
C ASP A 426 12.74 1.04 9.54
N ALA A 427 13.74 1.59 10.17
CA ALA A 427 15.02 0.91 10.21
C ALA A 427 15.10 -0.03 11.40
N ASN A 428 15.20 -1.32 11.16
CA ASN A 428 15.63 -2.37 12.08
C ASN A 428 17.09 -2.20 12.55
N GLN A 429 17.56 -0.96 12.69
CA GLN A 429 18.94 -0.67 13.06
C GLN A 429 18.98 0.05 14.40
N ASN A 430 20.11 -0.08 15.09
CA ASN A 430 20.36 0.59 16.37
C ASN A 430 20.48 2.11 16.16
N TYR A 431 19.34 2.79 16.14
CA TYR A 431 19.29 4.25 16.10
C TYR A 431 19.25 4.83 17.50
N SER A 432 19.97 5.92 17.69
CA SER A 432 19.77 6.78 18.84
C SER A 432 18.66 7.80 18.55
N TRP A 433 17.72 7.92 19.48
CA TRP A 433 16.63 8.86 19.46
C TRP A 433 16.89 9.98 20.44
N THR A 434 16.94 11.22 19.99
CA THR A 434 17.24 12.37 20.84
C THR A 434 16.20 13.48 20.61
N LEU A 435 15.61 13.97 21.68
CA LEU A 435 14.84 15.21 21.67
C LEU A 435 15.85 16.37 21.64
N ILE A 436 15.90 17.11 20.53
CA ILE A 436 16.89 18.16 20.30
C ILE A 436 16.30 19.56 20.35
N GLY A 437 14.99 19.70 20.42
CA GLY A 437 14.31 21.00 20.48
C GLY A 437 12.89 20.91 21.00
N GLY A 438 12.37 22.03 21.47
CA GLY A 438 11.02 22.16 21.99
C GLY A 438 10.85 21.68 23.43
N GLU A 439 9.60 21.70 23.89
CA GLU A 439 9.25 21.26 25.24
C GLU A 439 8.18 20.16 25.17
N LEU A 440 8.38 19.11 25.97
CA LEU A 440 7.38 18.07 26.15
C LEU A 440 6.23 18.55 27.01
N PRO A 441 5.00 18.00 26.84
CA PRO A 441 3.93 18.20 27.77
C PRO A 441 4.38 17.84 29.19
N LYS A 442 4.12 18.74 30.15
CA LYS A 442 4.50 18.50 31.54
C LYS A 442 3.93 17.17 32.05
N GLY A 443 4.78 16.34 32.63
CA GLY A 443 4.42 14.99 33.11
C GLY A 443 4.67 13.88 32.09
N THR A 444 5.27 14.21 30.95
CA THR A 444 5.71 13.20 29.96
C THR A 444 7.22 13.14 29.81
N ILE A 445 7.72 12.02 29.32
CA ILE A 445 9.15 11.74 29.10
C ILE A 445 9.30 11.11 27.72
N PHE A 446 10.29 11.58 26.96
CA PHE A 446 10.72 10.95 25.72
C PHE A 446 12.00 10.16 25.92
N LYS A 447 12.02 8.88 25.59
CA LYS A 447 13.18 8.01 25.68
C LYS A 447 13.13 6.88 24.66
N GLY A 448 14.19 6.71 23.88
CA GLY A 448 14.34 5.58 22.95
C GLY A 448 13.23 5.48 21.90
N GLY A 449 12.78 6.63 21.36
CA GLY A 449 11.68 6.65 20.38
C GLY A 449 10.29 6.54 20.99
N LYS A 450 10.15 6.64 22.31
CA LYS A 450 8.89 6.48 23.01
C LYS A 450 8.55 7.69 23.88
N LEU A 451 7.33 8.17 23.79
CA LEU A 451 6.75 9.21 24.67
C LEU A 451 5.85 8.50 25.70
N THR A 452 6.21 8.64 26.97
CA THR A 452 5.46 8.03 28.07
C THR A 452 5.17 9.05 29.17
N GLY A 453 4.22 8.75 30.03
CA GLY A 453 3.88 9.58 31.19
C GLY A 453 2.42 9.98 31.25
N THR A 454 2.13 11.06 31.95
CA THR A 454 0.76 11.58 32.13
C THR A 454 0.79 13.09 31.95
N PRO A 455 0.31 13.63 30.81
CA PRO A 455 0.32 15.05 30.57
C PRO A 455 -0.58 15.78 31.58
N GLN A 456 -0.13 16.91 32.08
CA GLN A 456 -0.78 17.66 33.17
C GLN A 456 -1.42 18.96 32.69
N VAL A 457 -1.02 19.47 31.54
CA VAL A 457 -1.43 20.79 31.04
C VAL A 457 -1.91 20.64 29.60
N PRO A 458 -3.11 21.13 29.27
CA PRO A 458 -3.58 21.12 27.89
C PRO A 458 -2.81 22.15 27.06
N GLY A 459 -2.68 21.91 25.77
CA GLY A 459 -1.99 22.80 24.86
C GLY A 459 -1.37 22.11 23.65
N LYS A 460 -0.74 22.90 22.78
CA LYS A 460 0.04 22.43 21.65
C LYS A 460 1.52 22.55 21.97
N TYR A 461 2.24 21.47 21.80
CA TYR A 461 3.66 21.36 22.12
C TYR A 461 4.43 21.02 20.86
N LYS A 462 5.36 21.91 20.47
CA LYS A 462 6.25 21.66 19.35
C LYS A 462 7.52 21.04 19.86
N ILE A 463 7.92 19.92 19.24
CA ILE A 463 9.17 19.23 19.57
C ILE A 463 9.92 18.89 18.29
N THR A 464 11.27 18.81 18.41
CA THR A 464 12.14 18.34 17.33
C THR A 464 12.87 17.09 17.80
N ILE A 465 12.75 16.01 17.03
CA ILE A 465 13.43 14.74 17.30
C ILE A 465 14.53 14.53 16.26
N GLN A 466 15.68 14.07 16.71
CA GLN A 466 16.77 13.57 15.88
C GLN A 466 16.89 12.06 16.04
N LEU A 467 16.94 11.39 14.88
CA LEU A 467 17.27 9.99 14.73
C LEU A 467 18.67 9.88 14.14
N ASP A 468 19.56 9.08 14.74
CA ASP A 468 20.97 9.02 14.34
C ASP A 468 21.49 7.56 14.42
N ASN A 469 22.17 7.10 13.36
CA ASN A 469 22.80 5.78 13.30
C ASN A 469 24.34 5.84 13.38
N GLY A 470 24.90 7.00 13.75
CA GLY A 470 26.33 7.21 13.82
C GLY A 470 26.99 7.59 12.47
N LYS A 471 26.27 7.45 11.35
CA LYS A 471 26.73 7.81 10.00
C LYS A 471 25.85 8.89 9.35
N LYS A 472 24.55 8.81 9.59
CA LYS A 472 23.55 9.75 9.10
C LYS A 472 22.60 10.11 10.23
N PHE A 473 22.02 11.29 10.15
CA PHE A 473 20.95 11.71 11.05
C PHE A 473 19.80 12.31 10.28
N LEU A 474 18.61 12.18 10.83
CA LEU A 474 17.38 12.80 10.38
C LEU A 474 16.80 13.64 11.50
N LYS A 475 16.32 14.84 11.18
CA LYS A 475 15.62 15.72 12.13
C LYS A 475 14.20 15.93 11.65
N LYS A 476 13.24 15.85 12.57
CA LYS A 476 11.84 16.08 12.25
C LYS A 476 11.11 16.82 13.36
N ASP A 477 10.28 17.78 12.95
CA ASP A 477 9.46 18.59 13.86
C ASP A 477 8.07 17.95 13.99
N PHE A 478 7.53 18.01 15.19
CA PHE A 478 6.20 17.47 15.52
C PHE A 478 5.42 18.47 16.37
N GLU A 479 4.11 18.51 16.16
CA GLU A 479 3.17 19.19 17.04
C GLU A 479 2.37 18.15 17.82
N LEU A 480 2.55 18.12 19.14
CA LEU A 480 1.80 17.27 20.05
C LEU A 480 0.63 18.09 20.62
N LEU A 481 -0.58 17.53 20.59
CA LEU A 481 -1.77 18.16 21.14
C LEU A 481 -2.17 17.45 22.44
N VAL A 482 -2.36 18.23 23.52
CA VAL A 482 -2.95 17.75 24.78
C VAL A 482 -4.29 18.47 24.97
N ARG A 483 -5.37 17.72 25.04
CA ARG A 483 -6.73 18.22 25.30
C ARG A 483 -7.07 18.12 26.76
N ASN A 484 -8.11 18.85 27.17
CA ASN A 484 -8.79 18.65 28.45
C ASN A 484 -9.39 17.27 28.54
N THR A 485 -9.95 16.94 29.72
CA THR A 485 -10.61 15.65 29.97
C THR A 485 -11.78 15.45 29.03
N ASN A 486 -11.82 14.30 28.36
CA ASN A 486 -12.94 13.88 27.53
C ASN A 486 -14.13 13.47 28.44
N LEU A 487 -15.23 14.20 28.36
CA LEU A 487 -16.45 13.95 29.16
C LEU A 487 -17.22 12.71 28.68
N ALA A 488 -16.93 12.19 27.47
CA ALA A 488 -17.58 11.00 26.93
C ALA A 488 -17.46 9.77 27.86
N GLY A 489 -16.29 9.63 28.52
CA GLY A 489 -16.04 8.53 29.45
C GLY A 489 -16.92 8.53 30.70
N THR A 490 -17.48 9.68 31.07
CA THR A 490 -18.41 9.82 32.26
C THR A 490 -19.88 9.71 31.89
N ALA A 491 -20.19 9.58 30.59
CA ALA A 491 -21.59 9.48 30.16
C ALA A 491 -22.25 8.18 30.62
N THR A 492 -23.47 8.28 31.06
CA THR A 492 -24.26 7.13 31.49
C THR A 492 -24.87 6.35 30.33
N LYS A 493 -24.99 7.00 29.15
CA LYS A 493 -25.57 6.40 27.99
C LYS A 493 -24.93 6.97 26.71
N VAL A 494 -24.62 6.08 25.77
CA VAL A 494 -24.31 6.43 24.39
C VAL A 494 -25.60 6.54 23.60
N LEU A 495 -25.73 7.59 22.82
CA LEU A 495 -26.84 7.85 21.91
C LEU A 495 -26.38 7.61 20.49
N ALA A 496 -27.04 6.73 19.76
CA ALA A 496 -26.79 6.51 18.35
C ALA A 496 -28.08 6.09 17.65
N ASN A 497 -28.27 6.53 16.43
CA ASN A 497 -29.37 6.08 15.57
C ASN A 497 -28.96 4.85 14.79
N VAL A 498 -28.85 3.72 15.47
CA VAL A 498 -28.50 2.42 14.89
C VAL A 498 -29.76 1.60 14.81
N SER A 499 -30.28 1.33 13.64
CA SER A 499 -31.50 0.55 13.50
C SER A 499 -31.25 -0.95 13.41
N SER A 500 -30.38 -1.50 12.85
CA SER A 500 -29.82 -2.87 12.88
C SER A 500 -28.79 -3.02 11.80
N LEU A 501 -27.65 -3.52 12.14
CA LEU A 501 -26.61 -3.87 11.18
C LEU A 501 -27.10 -5.07 10.38
N ASN A 502 -27.39 -4.88 9.10
CA ASN A 502 -27.58 -6.00 8.20
C ASN A 502 -26.20 -6.49 7.73
N ARG A 503 -25.54 -7.28 8.58
CA ARG A 503 -24.21 -7.84 8.31
C ARG A 503 -24.13 -8.55 6.96
N ALA A 504 -25.17 -9.28 6.58
CA ALA A 504 -25.20 -10.01 5.32
C ALA A 504 -25.07 -9.11 4.09
N VAL A 505 -25.59 -7.89 4.14
CA VAL A 505 -25.44 -6.92 3.07
C VAL A 505 -24.02 -6.35 3.05
N LEU A 506 -23.47 -6.07 4.23
CA LEU A 506 -22.14 -5.50 4.37
C LEU A 506 -21.05 -6.52 4.03
N ASP A 507 -21.21 -7.77 4.46
CA ASP A 507 -20.30 -8.86 4.10
C ASP A 507 -20.27 -9.11 2.57
N SER A 508 -21.34 -8.78 1.86
CA SER A 508 -21.40 -8.85 0.40
C SER A 508 -20.80 -7.64 -0.32
N CYS A 509 -20.50 -6.58 0.39
CA CYS A 509 -20.04 -5.30 -0.15
C CYS A 509 -18.53 -5.10 -0.05
N TRP A 510 -17.71 -6.13 0.17
CA TRP A 510 -16.23 -6.02 0.21
C TRP A 510 -15.75 -4.81 1.00
N THR A 511 -15.95 -4.84 2.29
CA THR A 511 -15.62 -3.69 3.12
C THR A 511 -14.12 -3.52 3.31
N THR A 512 -13.69 -2.28 3.41
CA THR A 512 -12.28 -1.86 3.52
C THR A 512 -11.49 -2.62 4.58
N PHE A 513 -12.13 -3.00 5.68
CA PHE A 513 -11.47 -3.58 6.84
C PHE A 513 -12.05 -4.95 7.22
N GLY A 514 -12.79 -5.60 6.33
CA GLY A 514 -13.44 -6.88 6.60
C GLY A 514 -14.53 -6.79 7.65
N ASN A 515 -14.91 -7.92 8.23
CA ASN A 515 -16.00 -8.01 9.21
C ASN A 515 -15.78 -7.22 10.50
N SER A 516 -14.58 -6.73 10.73
CA SER A 516 -14.21 -6.01 11.94
C SER A 516 -14.66 -4.55 11.98
N MET A 517 -15.18 -4.02 10.88
CA MET A 517 -15.77 -2.66 10.84
C MET A 517 -17.16 -2.57 11.47
N TYR A 518 -17.76 -3.69 11.83
CA TYR A 518 -19.12 -3.73 12.38
C TYR A 518 -19.09 -3.91 13.88
N ALA A 519 -19.36 -2.82 14.58
CA ALA A 519 -19.56 -2.89 16.00
C ALA A 519 -21.01 -3.23 16.32
N ASP A 520 -21.23 -4.19 17.19
CA ASP A 520 -22.56 -4.56 17.70
C ASP A 520 -23.03 -3.60 18.80
N THR A 521 -22.15 -2.72 19.27
CA THR A 521 -22.43 -1.79 20.37
C THR A 521 -21.98 -0.37 20.03
N PRO A 522 -22.81 0.65 20.35
CA PRO A 522 -22.41 2.04 20.17
C PRO A 522 -21.31 2.51 21.12
N GLU A 523 -20.96 1.72 22.14
CA GLU A 523 -19.91 2.04 23.12
C GLU A 523 -18.52 2.22 22.47
N ILE A 524 -18.31 1.67 21.29
CA ILE A 524 -17.05 1.77 20.55
C ILE A 524 -16.69 3.23 20.20
N ILE A 525 -17.65 4.15 20.11
CA ILE A 525 -17.38 5.56 19.80
C ILE A 525 -16.69 6.34 20.94
N ARG A 526 -16.37 5.69 22.06
CA ARG A 526 -15.65 6.24 23.21
C ARG A 526 -14.59 5.32 23.79
N ASP A 527 -14.11 4.37 23.01
CA ASP A 527 -13.10 3.40 23.45
C ASP A 527 -11.66 3.92 23.35
N GLY A 528 -11.48 5.11 22.78
CA GLY A 528 -10.19 5.78 22.61
C GLY A 528 -9.37 5.26 21.44
N LYS A 529 -9.95 4.45 20.54
CA LYS A 529 -9.28 3.93 19.37
C LYS A 529 -9.73 4.70 18.12
N LEU A 530 -8.79 5.25 17.39
CA LEU A 530 -9.07 6.10 16.24
C LEU A 530 -8.86 5.41 14.89
N ASN A 531 -8.17 4.28 14.88
CA ASN A 531 -7.79 3.57 13.69
C ASN A 531 -7.95 2.07 13.88
N GLY A 532 -8.05 1.38 12.77
CA GLY A 532 -8.10 -0.07 12.75
C GLY A 532 -9.51 -0.64 12.74
N ALA A 533 -9.56 -1.89 12.40
CA ALA A 533 -10.74 -2.63 12.04
C ALA A 533 -11.81 -2.72 13.15
N ASN A 534 -11.39 -2.66 14.42
CA ASN A 534 -12.28 -2.80 15.57
C ASN A 534 -12.78 -1.46 16.15
N SER A 535 -12.41 -0.35 15.56
CA SER A 535 -12.72 0.99 16.08
C SER A 535 -13.70 1.79 15.25
N VAL A 536 -14.29 1.18 14.23
CA VAL A 536 -15.27 1.83 13.35
C VAL A 536 -16.66 1.37 13.70
N PHE A 537 -17.57 2.33 13.84
CA PHE A 537 -18.98 2.09 14.06
C PHE A 537 -19.79 2.62 12.88
N TYR A 538 -20.68 1.81 12.35
CA TYR A 538 -21.59 2.20 11.28
C TYR A 538 -23.03 2.23 11.76
N SER A 539 -23.73 3.30 11.40
CA SER A 539 -25.18 3.36 11.48
C SER A 539 -25.74 2.95 10.12
N LEU A 540 -26.49 1.87 10.12
CA LEU A 540 -27.22 1.40 8.95
C LEU A 540 -28.71 1.42 9.20
N ALA A 541 -29.43 2.07 8.30
CA ALA A 541 -30.88 2.02 8.31
C ALA A 541 -31.39 0.91 7.39
N ALA A 542 -32.37 0.12 7.85
CA ALA A 542 -33.01 -0.90 7.05
C ALA A 542 -33.86 -0.28 5.93
N LYS A 543 -33.90 -0.90 4.76
CA LYS A 543 -34.50 -0.57 3.47
C LYS A 543 -35.70 0.38 3.41
N ALA A 544 -36.65 0.25 4.33
CA ALA A 544 -37.95 0.91 4.24
C ALA A 544 -38.20 1.91 5.40
N LYS A 545 -37.29 1.99 6.35
CA LYS A 545 -37.43 2.81 7.55
C LYS A 545 -36.21 3.68 7.80
N ILE A 546 -35.62 4.16 6.75
CA ILE A 546 -34.36 4.88 6.81
C ILE A 546 -34.65 6.26 7.39
N PRO A 547 -34.12 6.59 8.57
CA PRO A 547 -33.95 7.98 8.87
C PRO A 547 -32.93 8.52 7.87
N LYS A 548 -33.28 9.56 7.13
CA LYS A 548 -32.31 10.33 6.35
C LYS A 548 -31.27 11.02 7.24
N VAL A 549 -31.43 10.89 8.56
CA VAL A 549 -30.72 11.64 9.60
C VAL A 549 -30.13 10.67 10.59
N ASP A 550 -28.82 10.65 10.69
CA ASP A 550 -28.07 9.92 11.71
C ASP A 550 -27.64 10.83 12.86
N TYR A 551 -27.45 10.27 14.04
CA TYR A 551 -26.90 10.99 15.17
C TYR A 551 -26.05 10.09 16.07
N TYR A 552 -25.06 10.73 16.73
CA TYR A 552 -24.22 10.13 17.76
C TYR A 552 -24.06 11.12 18.91
N GLY A 553 -24.06 10.63 20.15
CA GLY A 553 -23.94 11.51 21.30
C GLY A 553 -23.95 10.79 22.63
N TYR A 554 -24.19 11.58 23.69
CA TYR A 554 -24.10 11.09 25.04
C TYR A 554 -25.22 11.70 25.94
N GLU A 555 -25.53 10.95 27.01
CA GLU A 555 -26.40 11.41 28.08
C GLU A 555 -25.71 11.16 29.44
N TRP A 556 -25.81 12.14 30.35
CA TRP A 556 -25.24 12.10 31.70
C TRP A 556 -26.35 12.22 32.75
N SER A 557 -26.07 11.75 33.98
CA SER A 557 -26.98 11.87 35.11
C SER A 557 -27.03 13.31 35.66
N TYR A 558 -26.03 14.15 35.38
CA TYR A 558 -25.90 15.54 35.81
C TYR A 558 -25.40 16.43 34.66
N ASP A 559 -25.61 17.73 34.84
CA ASP A 559 -25.23 18.71 33.82
C ASP A 559 -23.72 18.72 33.57
N GLN A 560 -23.35 18.82 32.33
CA GLN A 560 -21.96 19.02 31.83
C GLN A 560 -21.86 20.41 31.22
N ASP A 561 -20.72 21.09 31.44
CA ASP A 561 -20.35 22.29 30.72
C ASP A 561 -19.58 21.89 29.48
N ILE A 562 -20.08 22.21 28.30
CA ILE A 562 -19.55 21.74 27.02
C ILE A 562 -19.52 22.89 26.02
N ASP A 563 -18.45 22.99 25.23
CA ASP A 563 -18.32 23.96 24.14
C ASP A 563 -17.59 23.38 22.91
N MET A 564 -17.17 22.11 22.97
CA MET A 564 -16.44 21.46 21.90
C MET A 564 -16.77 19.98 21.80
N ILE A 565 -16.97 19.51 20.58
CA ILE A 565 -17.02 18.09 20.21
C ILE A 565 -15.90 17.81 19.23
N VAL A 566 -15.27 16.66 19.37
CA VAL A 566 -14.31 16.11 18.40
C VAL A 566 -14.92 14.86 17.80
N PHE A 567 -15.21 14.94 16.53
CA PHE A 567 -15.78 13.86 15.75
C PHE A 567 -14.71 13.26 14.85
N ASN A 568 -14.35 12.01 15.07
CA ASN A 568 -13.49 11.25 14.18
C ASN A 568 -14.34 10.34 13.31
N THR A 569 -14.30 10.56 12.00
CA THR A 569 -14.99 9.69 11.04
C THR A 569 -14.45 8.27 11.10
N GLY A 570 -15.22 7.32 10.64
CA GLY A 570 -14.74 5.97 10.35
C GLY A 570 -14.21 5.84 8.94
N GLY A 571 -14.18 4.63 8.41
CA GLY A 571 -13.89 4.35 7.01
C GLY A 571 -15.04 4.81 6.11
N MET A 572 -14.69 5.22 4.90
CA MET A 572 -15.64 5.59 3.86
C MET A 572 -15.80 4.45 2.87
N GLU A 573 -17.04 4.26 2.40
CA GLU A 573 -17.36 3.25 1.40
C GLU A 573 -18.03 3.92 0.19
N GLU A 574 -18.01 3.28 -0.96
CA GLU A 574 -18.60 3.82 -2.17
C GLU A 574 -20.08 4.20 -2.05
N PHE A 575 -20.77 3.56 -1.12
CA PHE A 575 -22.22 3.71 -0.90
C PHE A 575 -22.59 4.45 0.39
N GLY A 576 -21.60 4.99 1.11
CA GLY A 576 -21.84 5.78 2.33
C GLY A 576 -20.64 5.84 3.28
N GLY A 577 -20.88 6.33 4.46
CA GLY A 577 -19.89 6.46 5.53
C GLY A 577 -19.74 7.88 6.06
N TRP A 578 -20.40 8.88 5.47
CA TRP A 578 -20.23 10.27 5.86
C TRP A 578 -21.54 11.05 6.02
N PHE A 579 -21.42 12.16 6.70
CA PHE A 579 -22.47 13.15 6.79
C PHE A 579 -22.42 14.13 5.62
N THR A 580 -23.56 14.41 4.99
CA THR A 580 -23.71 15.48 4.00
C THR A 580 -24.06 16.82 4.66
N SER A 581 -24.64 16.77 5.85
CA SER A 581 -24.83 17.90 6.74
C SER A 581 -24.56 17.49 8.18
N LEU A 582 -24.10 18.39 9.02
CA LEU A 582 -23.78 18.10 10.41
C LEU A 582 -24.10 19.30 11.30
N ASN A 583 -24.84 19.05 12.37
CA ASN A 583 -25.22 20.02 13.39
C ASN A 583 -25.00 19.44 14.80
N VAL A 584 -24.89 20.31 15.79
CA VAL A 584 -24.87 19.94 17.20
C VAL A 584 -26.22 20.26 17.80
N GLN A 585 -26.79 19.32 18.57
CA GLN A 585 -27.97 19.52 19.37
C GLN A 585 -27.73 19.10 20.82
N TYR A 586 -28.38 19.79 21.75
CA TYR A 586 -28.37 19.47 23.18
C TYR A 586 -29.77 19.50 23.75
N LYS A 587 -30.00 18.82 24.90
CA LYS A 587 -31.23 18.93 25.63
C LYS A 587 -31.23 20.19 26.48
N ASN A 588 -32.25 21.06 26.30
CA ASN A 588 -32.46 22.22 27.16
C ASN A 588 -33.08 21.80 28.50
N GLU A 589 -33.34 22.78 29.38
CA GLU A 589 -33.91 22.56 30.71
C GLU A 589 -35.31 21.85 30.66
N GLU A 590 -36.04 22.01 29.53
CA GLU A 590 -37.33 21.34 29.31
C GLU A 590 -37.15 19.91 28.75
N GLY A 591 -35.93 19.44 28.58
CA GLY A 591 -35.60 18.13 27.98
C GLY A 591 -35.81 18.03 26.48
N LYS A 592 -36.02 19.15 25.79
CA LYS A 592 -36.16 19.21 24.33
C LYS A 592 -34.81 19.35 23.63
N TRP A 593 -34.67 18.67 22.51
CA TRP A 593 -33.49 18.85 21.64
C TRP A 593 -33.55 20.20 20.92
N VAL A 594 -32.52 21.02 21.13
CA VAL A 594 -32.35 22.34 20.49
C VAL A 594 -30.98 22.44 19.87
N PRO A 595 -30.80 23.20 18.75
CA PRO A 595 -29.50 23.39 18.14
C PRO A 595 -28.55 24.20 19.02
N ALA A 596 -27.28 23.87 19.01
CA ALA A 596 -26.22 24.69 19.60
C ALA A 596 -25.98 25.96 18.77
N GLU A 597 -25.78 27.10 19.44
CA GLU A 597 -25.53 28.38 18.79
C GLU A 597 -24.05 28.53 18.37
N ASN A 598 -23.81 29.24 17.27
CA ASN A 598 -22.47 29.56 16.78
C ASN A 598 -21.60 28.36 16.49
N THR A 599 -22.20 27.26 15.99
CA THR A 599 -21.47 26.06 15.62
C THR A 599 -20.51 26.32 14.47
N LYS A 600 -19.25 25.92 14.65
CA LYS A 600 -18.18 25.95 13.64
C LYS A 600 -17.54 24.59 13.55
N ILE A 601 -17.35 24.09 12.33
CA ILE A 601 -16.71 22.79 12.04
C ILE A 601 -15.37 23.08 11.38
N ASN A 602 -14.30 22.49 11.88
CA ASN A 602 -12.95 22.64 11.36
C ASN A 602 -12.23 21.27 11.28
N PRO A 603 -11.74 20.86 10.12
CA PRO A 603 -11.98 21.48 8.81
C PRO A 603 -13.47 21.47 8.44
N SER A 604 -13.86 22.23 7.41
CA SER A 604 -15.23 22.14 6.87
C SER A 604 -15.48 20.75 6.27
N LEU A 605 -16.72 20.28 6.32
CA LEU A 605 -17.09 19.07 5.59
C LEU A 605 -16.83 19.27 4.09
N PRO A 606 -16.45 18.22 3.35
CA PRO A 606 -16.34 18.28 1.91
C PRO A 606 -17.65 18.77 1.26
N GLU A 607 -17.55 19.71 0.32
CA GLU A 607 -18.72 20.25 -0.39
C GLU A 607 -19.32 19.29 -1.42
N THR A 608 -18.67 18.15 -1.64
CA THR A 608 -19.08 17.13 -2.61
C THR A 608 -19.53 15.85 -1.93
N ASN A 609 -20.49 15.17 -2.57
CA ASN A 609 -20.96 13.85 -2.15
C ASN A 609 -20.21 12.70 -2.87
N ILE A 610 -19.12 13.01 -3.54
CA ILE A 610 -18.29 12.00 -4.19
C ILE A 610 -17.42 11.33 -3.14
N VAL A 611 -17.51 10.01 -3.02
CA VAL A 611 -16.73 9.21 -2.05
C VAL A 611 -15.23 9.48 -2.11
N PHE A 612 -14.69 9.73 -3.28
CA PHE A 612 -13.28 10.00 -3.52
C PHE A 612 -12.71 11.20 -2.76
N PHE A 613 -13.56 12.15 -2.37
CA PHE A 613 -13.17 13.33 -1.63
C PHE A 613 -13.50 13.26 -0.13
N GLN A 614 -14.01 12.12 0.33
CA GLN A 614 -14.36 11.92 1.73
C GLN A 614 -13.16 11.32 2.49
N PRO A 615 -12.56 12.04 3.43
CA PRO A 615 -11.39 11.57 4.16
C PRO A 615 -11.77 10.49 5.18
N HIS A 616 -11.07 9.36 5.14
CA HIS A 616 -11.21 8.29 6.13
C HIS A 616 -10.58 8.71 7.47
N PHE A 617 -11.20 8.37 8.57
CA PHE A 617 -10.70 8.61 9.95
C PHE A 617 -10.32 10.07 10.23
N ALA A 618 -10.92 11.00 9.51
CA ALA A 618 -10.65 12.41 9.67
C ALA A 618 -11.19 12.95 10.99
N GLU A 619 -10.45 13.88 11.57
CA GLU A 619 -10.87 14.60 12.76
C GLU A 619 -11.54 15.92 12.38
N TYR A 620 -12.74 16.12 12.92
CA TYR A 620 -13.49 17.35 12.84
C TYR A 620 -13.67 17.93 14.25
N VAL A 621 -13.11 19.11 14.49
CA VAL A 621 -13.33 19.86 15.74
C VAL A 621 -14.53 20.76 15.57
N ILE A 622 -15.57 20.53 16.36
CA ILE A 622 -16.83 21.25 16.31
C ILE A 622 -16.94 22.11 17.57
N SER A 623 -16.78 23.41 17.44
CA SER A 623 -16.92 24.39 18.54
C SER A 623 -18.24 25.12 18.44
N PHE A 624 -18.77 25.51 19.59
CA PHE A 624 -20.03 26.22 19.71
C PHE A 624 -20.07 27.05 21.00
N LYS A 625 -21.09 27.93 21.15
CA LYS A 625 -21.27 28.69 22.36
C LYS A 625 -21.41 27.75 23.57
N PRO A 626 -20.68 28.01 24.69
CA PRO A 626 -20.76 27.15 25.87
C PRO A 626 -22.17 26.89 26.33
N ILE A 627 -22.46 25.62 26.58
CA ILE A 627 -23.78 25.14 27.07
C ILE A 627 -23.62 24.31 28.32
N LYS A 628 -24.67 24.29 29.12
CA LYS A 628 -24.81 23.39 30.28
C LYS A 628 -25.97 22.42 30.02
N THR A 629 -25.68 21.14 29.95
CA THR A 629 -26.68 20.15 29.54
C THR A 629 -26.39 18.75 30.08
N LYS A 630 -27.43 17.91 30.14
CA LYS A 630 -27.33 16.47 30.43
C LYS A 630 -27.24 15.61 29.19
N ALA A 631 -27.43 16.15 27.98
CA ALA A 631 -27.32 15.37 26.75
C ALA A 631 -26.95 16.22 25.56
N ILE A 632 -26.00 15.70 24.74
CA ILE A 632 -25.55 16.34 23.53
C ILE A 632 -25.39 15.29 22.42
N ARG A 633 -25.59 15.71 21.18
CA ARG A 633 -25.37 14.87 20.02
C ARG A 633 -24.91 15.69 18.82
N ILE A 634 -24.12 15.06 17.96
CA ILE A 634 -24.01 15.47 16.55
C ILE A 634 -25.15 14.79 15.79
N ILE A 635 -25.70 15.49 14.82
CA ILE A 635 -26.83 15.02 14.01
C ILE A 635 -26.76 15.61 12.62
N GLY A 636 -27.05 14.79 11.60
CA GLY A 636 -27.02 15.26 10.23
C GLY A 636 -27.54 14.24 9.23
N ASP A 637 -27.60 14.66 7.98
CA ASP A 637 -28.03 13.79 6.89
C ASP A 637 -26.93 12.83 6.52
N ALA A 638 -27.27 11.54 6.47
CA ALA A 638 -26.36 10.52 5.96
C ALA A 638 -26.32 10.56 4.42
N MET A 639 -25.17 10.34 3.85
CA MET A 639 -25.02 10.17 2.41
C MET A 639 -25.82 8.97 1.92
N ILE A 640 -26.58 9.17 0.86
CA ILE A 640 -27.29 8.14 0.13
C ILE A 640 -26.72 8.09 -1.28
N GLN A 641 -26.04 7.03 -1.63
CA GLN A 641 -25.54 6.82 -2.99
C GLN A 641 -25.99 5.45 -3.50
N ASP A 642 -26.70 5.44 -4.62
CA ASP A 642 -27.14 4.23 -5.32
C ASP A 642 -26.10 3.84 -6.38
N HIS A 643 -24.89 3.55 -5.94
CA HIS A 643 -23.76 3.35 -6.85
C HIS A 643 -23.59 1.89 -7.27
N TRP A 644 -23.94 0.95 -6.41
CA TRP A 644 -23.77 -0.50 -6.65
C TRP A 644 -25.10 -1.23 -6.61
N ASN A 645 -25.92 -1.00 -7.64
CA ASN A 645 -27.26 -1.57 -7.78
C ASN A 645 -27.41 -3.05 -7.41
N LYS A 646 -26.38 -3.84 -7.57
CA LYS A 646 -26.42 -5.27 -7.25
C LYS A 646 -26.38 -5.54 -5.74
N TYR A 647 -25.57 -4.78 -5.00
CA TYR A 647 -25.29 -5.01 -3.58
C TYR A 647 -26.03 -4.02 -2.67
N THR A 648 -26.24 -2.80 -3.15
CA THR A 648 -26.79 -1.69 -2.37
C THR A 648 -28.26 -1.42 -2.61
N LYS A 649 -28.89 -2.13 -3.54
CA LYS A 649 -30.32 -1.98 -3.92
C LYS A 649 -31.30 -1.89 -2.73
N ASN A 650 -30.81 -2.19 -1.55
CA ASN A 650 -31.57 -2.32 -0.32
C ASN A 650 -30.86 -1.70 0.89
N VAL A 651 -29.72 -1.04 0.68
CA VAL A 651 -28.96 -0.31 1.69
C VAL A 651 -29.25 1.17 1.46
N SER A 652 -29.64 1.81 2.51
CA SER A 652 -29.76 3.26 2.57
C SER A 652 -28.44 3.86 3.00
N GLY A 653 -28.30 5.15 2.78
CA GLY A 653 -27.19 5.92 3.26
C GLY A 653 -26.90 5.66 4.74
N PHE A 654 -25.65 5.67 5.10
CA PHE A 654 -25.19 5.50 6.46
C PHE A 654 -24.00 6.43 6.71
N THR A 655 -23.72 6.67 7.98
CA THR A 655 -22.51 7.37 8.42
C THR A 655 -21.57 6.40 9.12
N SER A 656 -20.30 6.73 9.18
CA SER A 656 -19.31 6.01 9.96
C SER A 656 -18.67 6.92 11.01
N ILE A 657 -18.29 6.34 12.13
CA ILE A 657 -17.67 7.06 13.23
C ILE A 657 -16.68 6.13 13.95
N ALA A 658 -15.46 6.62 14.19
CA ALA A 658 -14.48 5.91 15.00
C ALA A 658 -14.55 6.36 16.47
N GLU A 659 -14.64 7.68 16.71
CA GLU A 659 -14.62 8.22 18.06
C GLU A 659 -15.42 9.54 18.14
N LEU A 660 -16.06 9.78 19.26
CA LEU A 660 -16.74 11.03 19.57
C LEU A 660 -16.29 11.57 20.94
N GLY A 661 -15.39 12.52 20.93
CA GLY A 661 -14.95 13.21 22.14
C GLY A 661 -15.83 14.42 22.46
N VAL A 662 -16.07 14.68 23.74
CA VAL A 662 -16.85 15.84 24.24
C VAL A 662 -16.02 16.56 25.26
N TYR A 663 -15.87 17.89 25.11
CA TYR A 663 -14.93 18.66 25.91
C TYR A 663 -15.53 20.01 26.34
N LYS A 664 -14.96 20.52 27.42
CA LYS A 664 -14.96 21.95 27.74
C LYS A 664 -13.59 22.49 27.30
N SER A 665 -13.57 23.43 26.37
CA SER A 665 -12.37 24.21 26.09
C SER A 665 -12.04 25.12 27.28
N ASN A 666 -10.80 25.54 27.42
CA ASN A 666 -10.36 26.38 28.54
C ASN A 666 -11.02 27.76 28.55
#